data_77e815fc3949f89092d186911e09dbda
#
_entry.id   77e815fc3949f89092d186911e09dbda
#
_cell.length_a   1.000
_cell.length_b   1.000
_cell.length_c   1.000
_cell.angle_alpha   90.00
_cell.angle_beta   90.00
_cell.angle_gamma   90.00
#
_symmetry.space_group_name_H-M   'P 1'
#
loop_
_entity.id
_entity.type
_entity.pdbx_description
1 polymer ?
#
loop_
_entity_poly.entity_id
_entity_poly.type
_entity_poly.pdbx_seq_one_letter_code
_entity_poly.pdbx_strand_id
1 'polypeptide(L)'
;MPECFVVKCGRQIFHRSLIPIYFMNPLLDFSGLPRFAEIKPEHVAPAIEQLLAENRALVERLLADGAPPTWQNFVAPMENANERVSRAWGPVSHLNAVMNSPELREVYNATLPKITAHYAELGQNLALFEKFKALRNSPEFEGLNAARKKIIENELRDFRLGGAELADDKKARYLEIQERLSELSSRFSDNLLDATNDYTLLVTDENELRGLPSDALQVAREAATETGKSGWLFTLKAPSYMPVMQFADNRALREKLYRAYSTRASEFGKPEQDNTMLMNEIVQLRGEEARLLGFANFGELSLAAKMADTPEQVVNFMRELAQRARPFAEKDLAELREFARKELGLNELNSWDVSYASEKLREQRYAFSEQEVKQHFPEDAVLTGMFRLVETLYGLQIKTANTPVWHETVGFFDIRNAQNRLVGQFYLDLYARNSKRGGAWMDDVIGRRRLAAGIQTPVAYLNCNFSSPVGGKPAVFTHDEVITLFHEFGHGLHHLLTEVEDLGVSGINGVEWDAVELPSQFMENFCWEYQVLQGMTRQVDTREQLPRALFDKMLAAKNFQSGLTTLRQIEFSLFDMLMHSNFEAGGGKSILQLLDDVRAEVAVLIPPAFNRFPHSFSHIFSGGYAAGYYSYKWAEVLSADAYSLFEEHGVLNPDVGARFRAEILAMGGSRDAMQSFTAFRGRAPSIDALLRHNGLSENAA
;
A
#
# COMPACT_ATOMS: atom_id res chain seq x y z
N MET A 1 1.61 9.24 -91.88
CA MET A 1 1.10 10.51 -91.25
C MET A 1 -0.15 10.12 -90.46
N PRO A 2 -0.08 10.16 -89.19
CA PRO A 2 -0.94 11.07 -88.44
C PRO A 2 -0.21 11.77 -87.31
N GLU A 3 -0.82 12.84 -86.91
CA GLU A 3 -0.32 13.88 -86.00
C GLU A 3 -0.18 13.46 -84.55
N CYS A 4 0.92 13.90 -83.88
CA CYS A 4 1.14 13.87 -82.45
C CYS A 4 0.35 14.96 -81.73
N PHE A 5 -0.58 14.59 -80.84
CA PHE A 5 -1.14 15.48 -79.84
C PHE A 5 -0.28 15.42 -78.55
N VAL A 6 0.32 16.59 -78.25
CA VAL A 6 1.04 16.83 -77.02
C VAL A 6 0.03 17.24 -75.92
N VAL A 7 -0.21 16.40 -74.92
CA VAL A 7 -0.97 16.77 -73.75
C VAL A 7 0.01 17.28 -72.65
N LYS A 8 -0.07 18.60 -72.33
CA LYS A 8 0.61 19.23 -71.24
C LYS A 8 0.02 18.71 -69.88
N CYS A 9 0.73 17.90 -69.18
CA CYS A 9 0.40 17.51 -67.80
C CYS A 9 0.90 18.59 -66.84
N GLY A 10 -0.03 19.38 -66.27
CA GLY A 10 0.28 20.37 -65.25
C GLY A 10 0.69 19.66 -63.93
N ARG A 11 1.90 19.93 -63.46
CA ARG A 11 2.35 19.56 -62.12
C ARG A 11 1.59 20.42 -61.11
N GLN A 12 0.58 19.90 -60.45
CA GLN A 12 0.10 20.41 -59.18
C GLN A 12 1.11 20.04 -58.07
N ILE A 13 1.80 21.10 -57.59
CA ILE A 13 2.65 20.98 -56.39
C ILE A 13 1.68 20.94 -55.20
N PHE A 14 1.43 19.74 -54.65
CA PHE A 14 0.84 19.62 -53.36
C PHE A 14 1.83 20.14 -52.31
N HIS A 15 1.66 21.37 -51.86
CA HIS A 15 2.23 21.78 -50.57
C HIS A 15 1.65 20.85 -49.48
N ARG A 16 2.38 19.83 -49.11
CA ARG A 16 2.20 19.22 -47.79
C ARG A 16 2.50 20.33 -46.79
N SER A 17 1.47 20.96 -46.26
CA SER A 17 1.57 21.68 -45.00
C SER A 17 2.11 20.68 -43.98
N LEU A 18 3.37 20.86 -43.60
CA LEU A 18 3.93 20.30 -42.38
C LEU A 18 3.08 20.93 -41.26
N ILE A 19 2.02 20.27 -40.86
CA ILE A 19 1.42 20.47 -39.53
C ILE A 19 2.58 20.16 -38.59
N PRO A 20 3.06 21.09 -37.78
CA PRO A 20 4.05 20.77 -36.76
C PRO A 20 3.41 19.65 -35.92
N ILE A 21 4.06 18.51 -35.84
CA ILE A 21 3.72 17.51 -34.84
C ILE A 21 3.98 18.21 -33.51
N TYR A 22 2.98 18.89 -32.99
CA TYR A 22 2.96 19.29 -31.60
C TYR A 22 3.14 17.98 -30.83
N PHE A 23 4.30 17.79 -30.23
CA PHE A 23 4.51 16.74 -29.26
C PHE A 23 3.46 16.95 -28.17
N MET A 24 2.36 16.22 -28.28
CA MET A 24 1.29 16.28 -27.28
C MET A 24 1.87 15.77 -25.97
N ASN A 25 1.81 16.56 -24.91
CA ASN A 25 2.28 16.18 -23.60
C ASN A 25 1.67 14.81 -23.22
N PRO A 26 2.48 13.77 -22.94
CA PRO A 26 1.97 12.42 -22.69
C PRO A 26 1.04 12.34 -21.49
N LEU A 27 1.14 13.26 -20.52
CA LEU A 27 0.24 13.35 -19.37
C LEU A 27 -1.17 13.89 -19.72
N LEU A 28 -1.36 14.42 -20.93
CA LEU A 28 -2.66 14.89 -21.43
C LEU A 28 -3.33 13.89 -22.39
N ASP A 29 -2.72 12.73 -22.61
CA ASP A 29 -3.29 11.65 -23.42
C ASP A 29 -4.06 10.66 -22.54
N PHE A 30 -5.39 10.75 -22.59
CA PHE A 30 -6.31 9.88 -21.83
C PHE A 30 -6.92 8.75 -22.67
N SER A 31 -6.42 8.53 -23.90
CA SER A 31 -6.98 7.55 -24.83
C SER A 31 -6.70 6.09 -24.44
N GLY A 32 -5.72 5.85 -23.57
CA GLY A 32 -5.29 4.51 -23.15
C GLY A 32 -4.54 4.50 -21.83
N LEU A 33 -3.61 3.56 -21.71
CA LEU A 33 -2.71 3.43 -20.57
C LEU A 33 -1.66 4.57 -20.56
N PRO A 34 -1.12 4.93 -19.38
CA PRO A 34 -0.05 5.93 -19.29
C PRO A 34 1.18 5.54 -20.13
N ARG A 35 1.73 6.51 -20.86
CA ARG A 35 2.92 6.32 -21.71
C ARG A 35 4.21 6.56 -20.91
N PHE A 36 4.50 5.70 -19.93
CA PHE A 36 5.60 5.88 -18.96
C PHE A 36 6.96 6.21 -19.61
N ALA A 37 7.32 5.56 -20.71
CA ALA A 37 8.58 5.78 -21.40
C ALA A 37 8.73 7.20 -21.99
N GLU A 38 7.62 7.93 -22.14
CA GLU A 38 7.59 9.29 -22.73
C GLU A 38 7.45 10.39 -21.66
N ILE A 39 7.07 10.04 -20.42
CA ILE A 39 6.89 11.00 -19.34
C ILE A 39 8.25 11.50 -18.86
N LYS A 40 8.43 12.81 -18.84
CA LYS A 40 9.65 13.48 -18.37
C LYS A 40 9.31 14.61 -17.40
N PRO A 41 10.25 15.06 -16.56
CA PRO A 41 10.02 16.14 -15.59
C PRO A 41 9.41 17.41 -16.22
N GLU A 42 9.86 17.81 -17.42
CA GLU A 42 9.36 18.99 -18.11
C GLU A 42 7.89 18.92 -18.53
N HIS A 43 7.29 17.73 -18.55
CA HIS A 43 5.88 17.53 -18.90
C HIS A 43 4.93 17.82 -17.73
N VAL A 44 5.42 17.73 -16.49
CA VAL A 44 4.58 17.67 -15.28
C VAL A 44 3.86 19.01 -15.04
N ALA A 45 4.60 20.09 -14.79
CA ALA A 45 3.99 21.36 -14.44
C ALA A 45 3.03 21.89 -15.51
N PRO A 46 3.38 21.89 -16.83
CA PRO A 46 2.45 22.39 -17.86
C PRO A 46 1.16 21.59 -17.95
N ALA A 47 1.21 20.24 -17.82
CA ALA A 47 0.02 19.41 -17.90
C ALA A 47 -0.90 19.65 -16.70
N ILE A 48 -0.34 19.66 -15.50
CA ILE A 48 -1.13 19.84 -14.27
C ILE A 48 -1.73 21.26 -14.23
N GLU A 49 -0.96 22.30 -14.49
CA GLU A 49 -1.47 23.68 -14.51
C GLU A 49 -2.63 23.86 -15.50
N GLN A 50 -2.52 23.26 -16.70
CA GLN A 50 -3.61 23.27 -17.68
C GLN A 50 -4.87 22.59 -17.11
N LEU A 51 -4.74 21.39 -16.58
CA LEU A 51 -5.89 20.62 -16.07
C LEU A 51 -6.55 21.27 -14.85
N LEU A 52 -5.77 21.87 -13.96
CA LEU A 52 -6.30 22.63 -12.83
C LEU A 52 -7.06 23.88 -13.29
N ALA A 53 -6.53 24.59 -14.30
CA ALA A 53 -7.23 25.74 -14.89
C ALA A 53 -8.54 25.32 -15.58
N GLU A 54 -8.54 24.23 -16.34
CA GLU A 54 -9.75 23.68 -16.98
C GLU A 54 -10.80 23.28 -15.94
N ASN A 55 -10.37 22.66 -14.83
CA ASN A 55 -11.25 22.25 -13.74
C ASN A 55 -11.88 23.47 -13.05
N ARG A 56 -11.10 24.50 -12.70
CA ARG A 56 -11.61 25.75 -12.12
C ARG A 56 -12.64 26.43 -13.05
N ALA A 57 -12.34 26.52 -14.35
CA ALA A 57 -13.26 27.08 -15.32
C ALA A 57 -14.56 26.26 -15.45
N LEU A 58 -14.50 24.94 -15.31
CA LEU A 58 -15.70 24.09 -15.24
C LEU A 58 -16.52 24.42 -14.01
N VAL A 59 -15.91 24.47 -12.83
CA VAL A 59 -16.60 24.79 -11.57
C VAL A 59 -17.32 26.14 -11.67
N GLU A 60 -16.67 27.18 -12.19
CA GLU A 60 -17.28 28.50 -12.42
C GLU A 60 -18.54 28.38 -13.30
N ARG A 61 -18.49 27.62 -14.40
CA ARG A 61 -19.64 27.43 -15.29
C ARG A 61 -20.78 26.68 -14.57
N LEU A 62 -20.44 25.61 -13.82
CA LEU A 62 -21.43 24.83 -13.06
C LEU A 62 -22.13 25.66 -11.98
N LEU A 63 -21.40 26.59 -11.35
CA LEU A 63 -21.94 27.48 -10.34
C LEU A 63 -22.81 28.57 -10.96
N ALA A 64 -22.44 29.08 -12.16
CA ALA A 64 -23.21 30.07 -12.89
C ALA A 64 -24.49 29.51 -13.53
N ASP A 65 -24.58 28.18 -13.72
CA ASP A 65 -25.78 27.54 -14.27
C ASP A 65 -26.91 27.58 -13.22
N GLY A 66 -28.01 28.28 -13.59
CA GLY A 66 -29.21 28.40 -12.76
C GLY A 66 -30.13 27.17 -12.79
N ALA A 67 -29.83 26.16 -13.63
CA ALA A 67 -30.62 24.92 -13.66
C ALA A 67 -30.49 24.14 -12.36
N PRO A 68 -31.54 23.41 -11.94
CA PRO A 68 -31.46 22.47 -10.83
C PRO A 68 -30.31 21.47 -11.08
N PRO A 69 -29.46 21.18 -10.06
CA PRO A 69 -28.36 20.23 -10.22
C PRO A 69 -28.91 18.81 -10.38
N THR A 70 -28.36 18.10 -11.36
CA THR A 70 -28.65 16.69 -11.65
C THR A 70 -27.34 15.90 -11.70
N TRP A 71 -27.42 14.58 -11.72
CA TRP A 71 -26.26 13.75 -11.97
C TRP A 71 -25.56 14.15 -13.29
N GLN A 72 -26.34 14.32 -14.35
CA GLN A 72 -25.81 14.55 -15.71
C GLN A 72 -25.25 15.96 -15.92
N ASN A 73 -25.91 17.01 -15.38
CA ASN A 73 -25.46 18.37 -15.63
C ASN A 73 -24.46 18.91 -14.59
N PHE A 74 -24.31 18.21 -13.44
CA PHE A 74 -23.49 18.70 -12.32
C PHE A 74 -22.42 17.68 -11.87
N VAL A 75 -22.81 16.47 -11.40
CA VAL A 75 -21.86 15.51 -10.80
C VAL A 75 -20.95 14.89 -11.89
N ALA A 76 -21.51 14.35 -12.95
CA ALA A 76 -20.74 13.67 -13.99
C ALA A 76 -19.68 14.56 -14.68
N PRO A 77 -19.94 15.85 -14.99
CA PRO A 77 -18.89 16.74 -15.48
C PRO A 77 -17.76 16.96 -14.48
N MET A 78 -18.07 17.08 -13.17
CA MET A 78 -17.05 17.23 -12.14
C MET A 78 -16.20 15.96 -11.99
N GLU A 79 -16.83 14.79 -11.90
CA GLU A 79 -16.09 13.51 -11.88
C GLU A 79 -15.14 13.39 -13.09
N ASN A 80 -15.61 13.76 -14.28
CA ASN A 80 -14.78 13.68 -15.49
C ASN A 80 -13.58 14.64 -15.45
N ALA A 81 -13.75 15.85 -14.91
CA ALA A 81 -12.65 16.78 -14.77
C ALA A 81 -11.62 16.34 -13.72
N ASN A 82 -12.10 15.81 -12.57
CA ASN A 82 -11.25 15.29 -11.52
C ASN A 82 -10.49 14.03 -11.98
N GLU A 83 -11.14 13.13 -12.71
CA GLU A 83 -10.49 11.94 -13.31
C GLU A 83 -9.33 12.32 -14.23
N ARG A 84 -9.47 13.38 -15.04
CA ARG A 84 -8.38 13.85 -15.90
C ARG A 84 -7.18 14.35 -15.09
N VAL A 85 -7.42 15.07 -13.99
CA VAL A 85 -6.34 15.49 -13.07
C VAL A 85 -5.68 14.27 -12.45
N SER A 86 -6.45 13.31 -11.93
CA SER A 86 -5.93 12.09 -11.31
C SER A 86 -5.13 11.25 -12.30
N ARG A 87 -5.60 11.07 -13.53
CA ARG A 87 -4.89 10.32 -14.57
C ARG A 87 -3.62 11.00 -15.09
N ALA A 88 -3.48 12.31 -14.92
CA ALA A 88 -2.24 13.01 -15.22
C ALA A 88 -1.27 12.98 -14.02
N TRP A 89 -1.76 13.19 -12.80
CA TRP A 89 -0.94 13.25 -11.60
C TRP A 89 -0.53 11.87 -11.07
N GLY A 90 -1.41 10.86 -11.14
CA GLY A 90 -1.14 9.50 -10.68
C GLY A 90 0.16 8.90 -11.24
N PRO A 91 0.40 8.90 -12.56
CA PRO A 91 1.67 8.43 -13.13
C PRO A 91 2.90 9.20 -12.64
N VAL A 92 2.79 10.49 -12.36
CA VAL A 92 3.88 11.30 -11.80
C VAL A 92 4.19 10.88 -10.36
N SER A 93 3.16 10.74 -9.54
CA SER A 93 3.28 10.25 -8.15
C SER A 93 3.87 8.85 -8.12
N HIS A 94 3.39 7.97 -8.99
CA HIS A 94 3.92 6.62 -9.12
C HIS A 94 5.40 6.61 -9.49
N LEU A 95 5.79 7.34 -10.53
CA LEU A 95 7.19 7.44 -10.94
C LEU A 95 8.07 8.03 -9.83
N ASN A 96 7.59 9.02 -9.09
CA ASN A 96 8.31 9.57 -7.94
C ASN A 96 8.52 8.52 -6.83
N ALA A 97 7.59 7.58 -6.66
CA ALA A 97 7.71 6.50 -5.68
C ALA A 97 8.60 5.34 -6.13
N VAL A 98 8.67 5.04 -7.44
CA VAL A 98 9.32 3.83 -7.96
C VAL A 98 10.55 4.10 -8.84
N MET A 99 10.69 5.30 -9.41
CA MET A 99 11.79 5.74 -10.29
C MET A 99 12.29 7.12 -9.88
N ASN A 100 12.41 7.36 -8.58
CA ASN A 100 12.83 8.64 -8.01
C ASN A 100 14.18 9.11 -8.59
N SER A 101 14.22 10.37 -9.02
CA SER A 101 15.45 11.06 -9.41
C SER A 101 15.41 12.50 -8.87
N PRO A 102 16.57 13.19 -8.74
CA PRO A 102 16.60 14.57 -8.29
C PRO A 102 15.68 15.49 -9.11
N GLU A 103 15.69 15.36 -10.44
CA GLU A 103 14.91 16.19 -11.35
C GLU A 103 13.40 15.93 -11.23
N LEU A 104 13.00 14.67 -11.12
CA LEU A 104 11.59 14.30 -10.94
C LEU A 104 11.09 14.73 -9.55
N ARG A 105 11.90 14.53 -8.51
CA ARG A 105 11.58 14.95 -7.13
C ARG A 105 11.40 16.46 -7.03
N GLU A 106 12.26 17.23 -7.69
CA GLU A 106 12.16 18.70 -7.71
C GLU A 106 10.82 19.16 -8.29
N VAL A 107 10.46 18.69 -9.48
CA VAL A 107 9.20 19.09 -10.13
C VAL A 107 7.98 18.52 -9.43
N TYR A 108 8.07 17.32 -8.87
CA TYR A 108 7.01 16.72 -8.03
C TYR A 108 6.72 17.60 -6.81
N ASN A 109 7.75 17.92 -6.03
CA ASN A 109 7.63 18.73 -4.81
C ASN A 109 7.17 20.18 -5.11
N ALA A 110 7.52 20.75 -6.27
CA ALA A 110 7.04 22.05 -6.70
C ALA A 110 5.58 22.03 -7.18
N THR A 111 5.07 20.88 -7.65
CA THR A 111 3.72 20.75 -8.20
C THR A 111 2.70 20.25 -7.16
N LEU A 112 3.13 19.44 -6.23
CA LEU A 112 2.28 18.84 -5.19
C LEU A 112 1.46 19.90 -4.40
N PRO A 113 2.02 21.04 -3.94
CA PRO A 113 1.23 22.08 -3.26
C PRO A 113 0.10 22.65 -4.12
N LYS A 114 0.27 22.74 -5.44
CA LYS A 114 -0.77 23.24 -6.37
C LYS A 114 -1.95 22.28 -6.47
N ILE A 115 -1.67 20.96 -6.47
CA ILE A 115 -2.70 19.91 -6.42
C ILE A 115 -3.44 19.96 -5.08
N THR A 116 -2.70 20.04 -3.97
CA THR A 116 -3.27 20.09 -2.61
C THR A 116 -4.15 21.33 -2.44
N ALA A 117 -3.67 22.50 -2.85
CA ALA A 117 -4.44 23.74 -2.80
C ALA A 117 -5.73 23.64 -3.62
N HIS A 118 -5.66 23.08 -4.84
CA HIS A 118 -6.81 22.92 -5.70
C HIS A 118 -7.91 22.06 -5.05
N TYR A 119 -7.57 20.90 -4.51
CA TYR A 119 -8.57 20.04 -3.85
C TYR A 119 -9.09 20.64 -2.54
N ALA A 120 -8.25 21.34 -1.79
CA ALA A 120 -8.70 22.07 -0.60
C ALA A 120 -9.67 23.22 -0.95
N GLU A 121 -9.38 23.99 -2.02
CA GLU A 121 -10.29 25.03 -2.56
C GLU A 121 -11.64 24.43 -2.98
N LEU A 122 -11.64 23.25 -3.64
CA LEU A 122 -12.88 22.56 -4.01
C LEU A 122 -13.65 22.11 -2.77
N GLY A 123 -13.00 21.46 -1.81
CA GLY A 123 -13.62 20.98 -0.56
C GLY A 123 -14.17 22.13 0.29
N GLN A 124 -13.63 23.34 0.19
CA GLN A 124 -14.10 24.54 0.89
C GLN A 124 -15.20 25.31 0.14
N ASN A 125 -15.55 24.91 -1.06
CA ASN A 125 -16.50 25.66 -1.88
C ASN A 125 -17.93 25.47 -1.40
N LEU A 126 -18.44 26.43 -0.63
CA LEU A 126 -19.80 26.41 -0.05
C LEU A 126 -20.87 26.35 -1.16
N ALA A 127 -20.67 27.00 -2.29
CA ALA A 127 -21.65 27.01 -3.37
C ALA A 127 -21.77 25.62 -4.05
N LEU A 128 -20.66 24.88 -4.19
CA LEU A 128 -20.69 23.48 -4.63
C LEU A 128 -21.42 22.61 -3.60
N PHE A 129 -21.08 22.76 -2.34
CA PHE A 129 -21.75 22.04 -1.25
C PHE A 129 -23.27 22.26 -1.25
N GLU A 130 -23.72 23.50 -1.43
CA GLU A 130 -25.16 23.80 -1.52
C GLU A 130 -25.83 23.15 -2.75
N LYS A 131 -25.13 23.06 -3.89
CA LYS A 131 -25.63 22.31 -5.05
C LYS A 131 -25.75 20.81 -4.78
N PHE A 132 -24.80 20.19 -4.08
CA PHE A 132 -24.91 18.80 -3.65
C PHE A 132 -26.09 18.58 -2.68
N LYS A 133 -26.30 19.50 -1.73
CA LYS A 133 -27.47 19.47 -0.84
C LYS A 133 -28.79 19.60 -1.60
N ALA A 134 -28.84 20.50 -2.59
CA ALA A 134 -30.01 20.66 -3.44
C ALA A 134 -30.30 19.38 -4.24
N LEU A 135 -29.28 18.74 -4.80
CA LEU A 135 -29.44 17.46 -5.49
C LEU A 135 -29.90 16.35 -4.53
N ARG A 136 -29.30 16.25 -3.33
CA ARG A 136 -29.67 15.27 -2.31
C ARG A 136 -31.16 15.38 -1.91
N ASN A 137 -31.71 16.59 -1.89
CA ASN A 137 -33.07 16.88 -1.51
C ASN A 137 -34.04 16.91 -2.71
N SER A 138 -33.60 16.60 -3.90
CA SER A 138 -34.37 16.62 -5.13
C SER A 138 -35.10 15.28 -5.39
N PRO A 139 -36.17 15.26 -6.18
CA PRO A 139 -36.82 14.02 -6.64
C PRO A 139 -35.89 13.15 -7.48
N GLU A 140 -34.90 13.73 -8.16
CA GLU A 140 -33.90 12.98 -8.96
C GLU A 140 -33.07 12.05 -8.08
N PHE A 141 -32.69 12.49 -6.87
CA PHE A 141 -31.92 11.65 -5.96
C PHE A 141 -32.60 10.30 -5.68
N GLU A 142 -33.91 10.29 -5.50
CA GLU A 142 -34.64 9.05 -5.25
C GLU A 142 -34.56 8.06 -6.43
N GLY A 143 -34.45 8.58 -7.66
CA GLY A 143 -34.32 7.78 -8.88
C GLY A 143 -32.90 7.28 -9.16
N LEU A 144 -31.87 7.76 -8.44
CA LEU A 144 -30.48 7.35 -8.65
C LEU A 144 -30.24 5.91 -8.13
N ASN A 145 -29.28 5.22 -8.75
CA ASN A 145 -28.82 3.93 -8.24
C ASN A 145 -28.06 4.07 -6.90
N ALA A 146 -27.82 2.95 -6.21
CA ALA A 146 -27.17 2.95 -4.89
C ALA A 146 -25.76 3.58 -4.92
N ALA A 147 -24.97 3.33 -5.96
CA ALA A 147 -23.63 3.88 -6.09
C ALA A 147 -23.63 5.41 -6.16
N ARG A 148 -24.51 5.99 -6.99
CA ARG A 148 -24.65 7.45 -7.12
C ARG A 148 -25.18 8.12 -5.86
N LYS A 149 -26.14 7.47 -5.17
CA LYS A 149 -26.60 7.93 -3.87
C LYS A 149 -25.45 7.98 -2.86
N LYS A 150 -24.66 6.91 -2.79
CA LYS A 150 -23.49 6.83 -1.90
C LYS A 150 -22.45 7.89 -2.23
N ILE A 151 -22.18 8.16 -3.50
CA ILE A 151 -21.28 9.24 -3.92
C ILE A 151 -21.76 10.59 -3.40
N ILE A 152 -23.03 10.92 -3.60
CA ILE A 152 -23.58 12.20 -3.14
C ILE A 152 -23.50 12.31 -1.61
N GLU A 153 -23.77 11.24 -0.88
CA GLU A 153 -23.66 11.20 0.58
C GLU A 153 -22.21 11.34 1.05
N ASN A 154 -21.25 10.69 0.39
CA ASN A 154 -19.84 10.86 0.64
C ASN A 154 -19.37 12.30 0.36
N GLU A 155 -19.75 12.88 -0.77
CA GLU A 155 -19.43 14.27 -1.11
C GLU A 155 -19.92 15.25 -0.04
N LEU A 156 -21.15 15.08 0.44
CA LEU A 156 -21.71 15.92 1.51
C LEU A 156 -20.93 15.79 2.83
N ARG A 157 -20.48 14.60 3.17
CA ARG A 157 -19.58 14.38 4.31
C ARG A 157 -18.23 15.08 4.07
N ASP A 158 -17.63 14.83 2.91
CA ASP A 158 -16.27 15.27 2.58
C ASP A 158 -16.17 16.79 2.42
N PHE A 159 -17.23 17.48 1.92
CA PHE A 159 -17.31 18.94 1.98
C PHE A 159 -17.29 19.49 3.42
N ARG A 160 -17.97 18.84 4.37
CA ARG A 160 -17.89 19.24 5.79
C ARG A 160 -16.50 19.02 6.35
N LEU A 161 -15.89 17.87 6.08
CA LEU A 161 -14.52 17.57 6.49
C LEU A 161 -13.48 18.43 5.78
N GLY A 162 -13.76 18.92 4.57
CA GLY A 162 -12.95 19.87 3.82
C GLY A 162 -13.12 21.33 4.27
N GLY A 163 -14.04 21.61 5.20
CA GLY A 163 -14.25 22.93 5.76
C GLY A 163 -15.14 23.87 4.95
N ALA A 164 -16.09 23.35 4.13
CA ALA A 164 -17.01 24.16 3.34
C ALA A 164 -17.84 25.16 4.19
N GLU A 165 -18.18 24.78 5.40
CA GLU A 165 -18.99 25.59 6.33
C GLU A 165 -18.15 26.47 7.27
N LEU A 166 -16.82 26.50 7.15
CA LEU A 166 -15.93 27.36 7.92
C LEU A 166 -16.09 28.85 7.53
N ALA A 167 -15.85 29.74 8.48
CA ALA A 167 -15.70 31.16 8.20
C ALA A 167 -14.42 31.43 7.37
N ASP A 168 -14.39 32.53 6.64
CA ASP A 168 -13.33 32.81 5.63
C ASP A 168 -11.92 32.84 6.23
N ASP A 169 -11.74 33.39 7.43
CA ASP A 169 -10.45 33.40 8.13
C ASP A 169 -9.98 32.00 8.48
N LYS A 170 -10.90 31.12 8.88
CA LYS A 170 -10.62 29.71 9.19
C LYS A 170 -10.35 28.89 7.91
N LYS A 171 -11.04 29.21 6.80
CA LYS A 171 -10.78 28.58 5.49
C LYS A 171 -9.36 28.84 5.01
N ALA A 172 -8.88 30.08 5.13
CA ALA A 172 -7.52 30.43 4.77
C ALA A 172 -6.50 29.63 5.59
N ARG A 173 -6.72 29.55 6.92
CA ARG A 173 -5.84 28.76 7.80
C ARG A 173 -5.88 27.27 7.50
N TYR A 174 -7.05 26.70 7.21
CA TYR A 174 -7.18 25.29 6.81
C TYR A 174 -6.38 25.00 5.53
N LEU A 175 -6.47 25.88 4.52
CA LEU A 175 -5.69 25.72 3.28
C LEU A 175 -4.19 25.73 3.54
N GLU A 176 -3.68 26.67 4.35
CA GLU A 176 -2.26 26.71 4.76
C GLU A 176 -1.83 25.39 5.43
N ILE A 177 -2.69 24.85 6.30
CA ILE A 177 -2.42 23.57 6.99
C ILE A 177 -2.33 22.43 5.97
N GLN A 178 -3.26 22.33 5.03
CA GLN A 178 -3.26 21.25 4.00
C GLN A 178 -2.01 21.31 3.12
N GLU A 179 -1.65 22.49 2.64
CA GLU A 179 -0.42 22.68 1.86
C GLU A 179 0.82 22.29 2.66
N ARG A 180 0.89 22.73 3.92
CA ARG A 180 2.05 22.43 4.79
C ARG A 180 2.13 20.95 5.16
N LEU A 181 1.03 20.28 5.47
CA LEU A 181 0.99 18.83 5.73
C LEU A 181 1.44 18.04 4.51
N SER A 182 1.01 18.43 3.33
CA SER A 182 1.41 17.80 2.07
C SER A 182 2.93 17.91 1.84
N GLU A 183 3.50 19.11 2.03
CA GLU A 183 4.95 19.34 1.93
C GLU A 183 5.73 18.50 2.95
N LEU A 184 5.30 18.53 4.22
CA LEU A 184 5.98 17.80 5.31
C LEU A 184 5.95 16.28 5.09
N SER A 185 4.82 15.75 4.64
CA SER A 185 4.66 14.31 4.35
C SER A 185 5.56 13.87 3.21
N SER A 186 5.64 14.66 2.13
CA SER A 186 6.56 14.36 1.02
C SER A 186 8.02 14.39 1.49
N ARG A 187 8.40 15.42 2.24
CA ARG A 187 9.76 15.55 2.79
C ARG A 187 10.11 14.43 3.76
N PHE A 188 9.15 13.98 4.58
CA PHE A 188 9.36 12.83 5.47
C PHE A 188 9.75 11.58 4.67
N SER A 189 9.03 11.30 3.58
CA SER A 189 9.29 10.16 2.69
C SER A 189 10.64 10.29 1.99
N ASP A 190 10.96 11.47 1.46
CA ASP A 190 12.24 11.75 0.80
C ASP A 190 13.43 11.56 1.76
N ASN A 191 13.34 12.10 2.97
CA ASN A 191 14.37 11.96 3.99
C ASN A 191 14.62 10.48 4.35
N LEU A 192 13.56 9.70 4.48
CA LEU A 192 13.68 8.27 4.79
C LEU A 192 14.32 7.49 3.63
N LEU A 193 13.93 7.79 2.39
CA LEU A 193 14.54 7.17 1.21
C LEU A 193 16.03 7.49 1.13
N ASP A 194 16.39 8.76 1.31
CA ASP A 194 17.78 9.21 1.24
C ASP A 194 18.61 8.62 2.39
N ALA A 195 18.10 8.63 3.62
CA ALA A 195 18.79 8.01 4.76
C ALA A 195 18.98 6.50 4.59
N THR A 196 18.05 5.82 3.91
CA THR A 196 18.17 4.40 3.58
C THR A 196 19.24 4.14 2.52
N ASN A 197 19.31 5.00 1.50
CA ASN A 197 20.25 4.86 0.37
C ASN A 197 21.68 5.31 0.72
N ASP A 198 21.84 6.28 1.61
CA ASP A 198 23.14 6.83 1.98
C ASP A 198 24.02 5.86 2.78
N TYR A 199 23.40 4.89 3.45
CA TYR A 199 24.15 3.92 4.24
C TYR A 199 24.59 2.73 3.43
N THR A 200 25.89 2.45 3.45
CA THR A 200 26.49 1.22 2.91
C THR A 200 27.55 0.69 3.86
N LEU A 201 27.67 -0.62 3.95
CA LEU A 201 28.69 -1.31 4.73
C LEU A 201 29.44 -2.29 3.85
N LEU A 202 30.71 -1.99 3.56
CA LEU A 202 31.60 -2.91 2.84
C LEU A 202 32.28 -3.86 3.83
N VAL A 203 32.13 -5.15 3.61
CA VAL A 203 32.85 -6.23 4.32
C VAL A 203 33.82 -6.86 3.34
N THR A 204 35.08 -7.05 3.76
CA THR A 204 36.15 -7.61 2.92
C THR A 204 36.70 -8.94 3.46
N ASP A 205 36.40 -9.27 4.71
CA ASP A 205 36.78 -10.54 5.31
C ASP A 205 35.57 -11.51 5.26
N GLU A 206 35.71 -12.58 4.50
CA GLU A 206 34.66 -13.61 4.35
C GLU A 206 34.31 -14.28 5.68
N ASN A 207 35.20 -14.33 6.64
CA ASN A 207 34.96 -14.93 7.96
C ASN A 207 33.89 -14.16 8.77
N GLU A 208 33.73 -12.87 8.51
CA GLU A 208 32.68 -12.06 9.14
C GLU A 208 31.27 -12.39 8.63
N LEU A 209 31.17 -13.14 7.54
CA LEU A 209 29.93 -13.43 6.82
C LEU A 209 29.38 -14.84 7.06
N ARG A 210 29.96 -15.57 8.02
CA ARG A 210 29.49 -16.93 8.37
C ARG A 210 28.00 -16.92 8.70
N GLY A 211 27.30 -17.97 8.27
CA GLY A 211 25.87 -18.16 8.47
C GLY A 211 25.00 -17.53 7.37
N LEU A 212 25.51 -16.56 6.61
CA LEU A 212 24.75 -15.94 5.55
C LEU A 212 24.49 -16.89 4.37
N PRO A 213 23.25 -16.92 3.84
CA PRO A 213 22.91 -17.70 2.65
C PRO A 213 23.70 -17.27 1.41
N SER A 214 23.94 -18.21 0.51
CA SER A 214 24.75 -17.97 -0.70
C SER A 214 24.15 -16.93 -1.65
N ASP A 215 22.82 -16.86 -1.74
CA ASP A 215 22.11 -15.85 -2.54
C ASP A 215 22.27 -14.44 -1.95
N ALA A 216 22.18 -14.30 -0.62
CA ALA A 216 22.42 -13.03 0.06
C ALA A 216 23.88 -12.56 -0.12
N LEU A 217 24.85 -13.48 -0.05
CA LEU A 217 26.26 -13.19 -0.33
C LEU A 217 26.47 -12.76 -1.79
N GLN A 218 25.76 -13.39 -2.72
CA GLN A 218 25.84 -13.03 -4.13
C GLN A 218 25.29 -11.64 -4.40
N VAL A 219 24.12 -11.31 -3.83
CA VAL A 219 23.52 -9.95 -3.89
C VAL A 219 24.51 -8.90 -3.38
N ALA A 220 25.12 -9.13 -2.20
CA ALA A 220 26.08 -8.20 -1.62
C ALA A 220 27.36 -8.05 -2.45
N ARG A 221 27.82 -9.13 -3.11
CA ARG A 221 28.98 -9.12 -4.00
C ARG A 221 28.71 -8.34 -5.29
N GLU A 222 27.54 -8.54 -5.89
CA GLU A 222 27.10 -7.79 -7.08
C GLU A 222 27.00 -6.30 -6.77
N ALA A 223 26.38 -5.92 -5.63
CA ALA A 223 26.29 -4.54 -5.17
C ALA A 223 27.69 -3.89 -4.95
N ALA A 224 28.66 -4.64 -4.43
CA ALA A 224 30.05 -4.16 -4.32
C ALA A 224 30.66 -3.94 -5.70
N THR A 225 30.49 -4.88 -6.62
CA THR A 225 31.02 -4.82 -7.99
C THR A 225 30.47 -3.63 -8.77
N GLU A 226 29.16 -3.38 -8.69
CA GLU A 226 28.49 -2.22 -9.32
C GLU A 226 29.07 -0.88 -8.85
N THR A 227 29.53 -0.82 -7.61
CA THR A 227 30.21 0.37 -7.05
C THR A 227 31.73 0.39 -7.24
N GLY A 228 32.27 -0.57 -8.00
CA GLY A 228 33.73 -0.69 -8.25
C GLY A 228 34.53 -1.14 -7.03
N LYS A 229 33.90 -1.80 -6.05
CA LYS A 229 34.51 -2.27 -4.82
C LYS A 229 34.70 -3.79 -4.84
N SER A 230 35.73 -4.28 -4.12
CA SER A 230 35.95 -5.71 -3.88
C SER A 230 35.42 -6.08 -2.51
N GLY A 231 34.70 -7.21 -2.40
CA GLY A 231 34.09 -7.68 -1.16
C GLY A 231 32.56 -7.79 -1.27
N TRP A 232 31.88 -7.51 -0.19
CA TRP A 232 30.42 -7.61 -0.04
C TRP A 232 29.87 -6.29 0.48
N LEU A 233 28.95 -5.65 -0.27
CA LEU A 233 28.35 -4.38 0.10
C LEU A 233 26.94 -4.61 0.62
N PHE A 234 26.72 -4.32 1.89
CA PHE A 234 25.42 -4.36 2.54
C PHE A 234 24.78 -2.98 2.59
N THR A 235 23.47 -2.94 2.42
CA THR A 235 22.63 -1.74 2.46
C THR A 235 21.51 -1.90 3.50
N LEU A 236 20.71 -0.86 3.71
CA LEU A 236 19.54 -0.91 4.59
C LEU A 236 18.25 -1.30 3.87
N LYS A 237 18.30 -1.71 2.60
CA LYS A 237 17.14 -2.26 1.89
C LYS A 237 16.83 -3.66 2.40
N ALA A 238 15.55 -4.02 2.42
CA ALA A 238 15.08 -5.28 2.99
C ALA A 238 15.84 -6.52 2.46
N PRO A 239 16.06 -6.70 1.14
CA PRO A 239 16.77 -7.87 0.62
C PRO A 239 18.23 -7.98 1.08
N SER A 240 18.86 -6.88 1.48
CA SER A 240 20.23 -6.84 2.00
C SER A 240 20.28 -6.94 3.52
N TYR A 241 19.35 -6.27 4.21
CA TYR A 241 19.31 -6.14 5.66
C TYR A 241 18.76 -7.40 6.35
N MET A 242 17.62 -7.93 5.90
CA MET A 242 16.92 -9.03 6.57
C MET A 242 17.75 -10.30 6.66
N PRO A 243 18.46 -10.77 5.61
CA PRO A 243 19.29 -11.98 5.72
C PRO A 243 20.40 -11.85 6.76
N VAL A 244 20.99 -10.66 6.92
CA VAL A 244 22.02 -10.44 7.94
C VAL A 244 21.44 -10.58 9.34
N MET A 245 20.26 -10.01 9.58
CA MET A 245 19.60 -10.09 10.89
C MET A 245 19.15 -11.51 11.24
N GLN A 246 18.78 -12.32 10.25
CA GLN A 246 18.29 -13.69 10.46
C GLN A 246 19.40 -14.74 10.54
N PHE A 247 20.47 -14.59 9.72
CA PHE A 247 21.41 -15.68 9.46
C PHE A 247 22.85 -15.40 9.83
N ALA A 248 23.30 -14.13 9.92
CA ALA A 248 24.71 -13.85 10.19
C ALA A 248 25.13 -14.31 11.61
N ASP A 249 26.13 -15.18 11.71
CA ASP A 249 26.67 -15.61 13.01
C ASP A 249 27.38 -14.45 13.73
N ASN A 250 27.93 -13.48 12.98
CA ASN A 250 28.65 -12.33 13.50
C ASN A 250 27.71 -11.34 14.20
N ARG A 251 27.64 -11.37 15.53
CA ARG A 251 26.82 -10.49 16.35
C ARG A 251 27.12 -9.01 16.14
N ALA A 252 28.40 -8.64 15.99
CA ALA A 252 28.80 -7.26 15.78
C ALA A 252 28.32 -6.71 14.43
N LEU A 253 28.26 -7.55 13.41
CA LEU A 253 27.69 -7.20 12.11
C LEU A 253 26.19 -6.92 12.21
N ARG A 254 25.43 -7.79 12.92
CA ARG A 254 24.00 -7.59 13.19
C ARG A 254 23.75 -6.30 13.97
N GLU A 255 24.51 -6.05 15.04
CA GLU A 255 24.38 -4.83 15.84
C GLU A 255 24.60 -3.58 14.99
N LYS A 256 25.66 -3.57 14.19
CA LYS A 256 26.02 -2.43 13.34
C LYS A 256 24.92 -2.08 12.33
N LEU A 257 24.38 -3.09 11.64
CA LEU A 257 23.30 -2.89 10.69
C LEU A 257 21.98 -2.56 11.38
N TYR A 258 21.65 -3.21 12.52
CA TYR A 258 20.47 -2.90 13.31
C TYR A 258 20.46 -1.43 13.77
N ARG A 259 21.60 -0.96 14.30
CA ARG A 259 21.74 0.43 14.73
C ARG A 259 21.51 1.38 13.56
N ALA A 260 22.16 1.16 12.43
CA ALA A 260 21.98 1.99 11.25
C ALA A 260 20.52 1.99 10.75
N TYR A 261 19.89 0.82 10.72
CA TYR A 261 18.50 0.68 10.26
C TYR A 261 17.49 1.36 11.19
N SER A 262 17.65 1.17 12.50
CA SER A 262 16.69 1.65 13.51
C SER A 262 16.86 3.14 13.85
N THR A 263 17.90 3.80 13.34
CA THR A 263 18.15 5.23 13.54
C THR A 263 18.05 6.06 12.25
N ARG A 264 17.49 5.49 11.18
CA ARG A 264 17.32 6.19 9.90
C ARG A 264 16.47 7.44 10.08
N ALA A 265 16.80 8.48 9.32
CA ALA A 265 16.08 9.75 9.28
C ALA A 265 15.88 10.38 10.66
N SER A 266 16.89 10.29 11.53
CA SER A 266 16.88 10.83 12.89
C SER A 266 18.12 11.67 13.18
N GLU A 267 18.19 12.21 14.39
CA GLU A 267 19.31 13.01 14.89
C GLU A 267 20.66 12.25 14.91
N PHE A 268 20.65 10.93 14.73
CA PHE A 268 21.86 10.11 14.61
C PHE A 268 22.47 10.13 13.19
N GLY A 269 21.72 10.62 12.20
CA GLY A 269 22.13 10.70 10.81
C GLY A 269 22.50 12.10 10.37
N LYS A 270 22.25 12.41 9.09
CA LYS A 270 22.47 13.74 8.53
C LYS A 270 21.35 14.70 8.98
N PRO A 271 21.70 15.94 9.42
CA PRO A 271 20.68 16.89 9.92
C PRO A 271 19.59 17.21 8.88
N GLU A 272 19.91 17.24 7.59
CA GLU A 272 18.96 17.52 6.51
C GLU A 272 17.95 16.38 6.28
N GLN A 273 18.24 15.19 6.80
CA GLN A 273 17.39 14.00 6.70
C GLN A 273 16.65 13.70 8.02
N ASP A 274 16.80 14.53 9.05
CA ASP A 274 16.17 14.30 10.35
C ASP A 274 14.69 14.65 10.32
N ASN A 275 13.84 13.66 10.57
CA ASN A 275 12.39 13.78 10.58
C ASN A 275 11.82 14.26 11.92
N THR A 276 12.64 14.50 12.94
CA THR A 276 12.17 14.86 14.30
C THR A 276 11.24 16.08 14.28
N MET A 277 11.69 17.17 13.64
CA MET A 277 10.89 18.40 13.59
C MET A 277 9.66 18.28 12.70
N LEU A 278 9.78 17.49 11.60
CA LEU A 278 8.66 17.23 10.69
C LEU A 278 7.53 16.51 11.42
N MET A 279 7.83 15.45 12.18
CA MET A 279 6.84 14.70 12.96
C MET A 279 6.10 15.60 13.96
N ASN A 280 6.82 16.42 14.70
CA ASN A 280 6.21 17.34 15.67
C ASN A 280 5.26 18.34 15.01
N GLU A 281 5.69 18.95 13.89
CA GLU A 281 4.89 19.90 13.13
C GLU A 281 3.66 19.22 12.52
N ILE A 282 3.80 18.03 11.94
CA ILE A 282 2.68 17.24 11.38
C ILE A 282 1.61 16.97 12.45
N VAL A 283 2.00 16.48 13.62
CA VAL A 283 1.03 16.18 14.71
C VAL A 283 0.36 17.44 15.21
N GLN A 284 1.09 18.55 15.34
CA GLN A 284 0.55 19.85 15.75
C GLN A 284 -0.49 20.37 14.74
N LEU A 285 -0.17 20.33 13.44
CA LEU A 285 -1.05 20.81 12.37
C LEU A 285 -2.31 19.93 12.25
N ARG A 286 -2.21 18.61 12.37
CA ARG A 286 -3.36 17.71 12.41
C ARG A 286 -4.30 18.02 13.59
N GLY A 287 -3.74 18.28 14.76
CA GLY A 287 -4.53 18.70 15.92
C GLY A 287 -5.23 20.05 15.71
N GLU A 288 -4.58 21.00 15.03
CA GLU A 288 -5.17 22.29 14.69
C GLU A 288 -6.29 22.12 13.64
N GLU A 289 -6.05 21.33 12.60
CA GLU A 289 -7.04 20.98 11.56
C GLU A 289 -8.33 20.42 12.18
N ALA A 290 -8.20 19.41 13.05
CA ALA A 290 -9.35 18.81 13.72
C ALA A 290 -10.16 19.84 14.52
N ARG A 291 -9.50 20.70 15.30
CA ARG A 291 -10.18 21.74 16.08
C ARG A 291 -10.86 22.80 15.20
N LEU A 292 -10.25 23.18 14.08
CA LEU A 292 -10.89 24.08 13.11
C LEU A 292 -12.20 23.50 12.59
N LEU A 293 -12.24 22.18 12.33
CA LEU A 293 -13.41 21.47 11.84
C LEU A 293 -14.42 21.09 12.95
N GLY A 294 -14.14 21.42 14.22
CA GLY A 294 -15.05 21.19 15.36
C GLY A 294 -14.91 19.83 16.02
N PHE A 295 -13.85 19.07 15.70
CA PHE A 295 -13.49 17.83 16.39
C PHE A 295 -12.59 18.10 17.59
N ALA A 296 -12.67 17.26 18.62
CA ALA A 296 -11.80 17.40 19.79
C ALA A 296 -10.32 17.10 19.46
N ASN A 297 -10.07 16.15 18.54
CA ASN A 297 -8.75 15.71 18.14
C ASN A 297 -8.76 15.11 16.73
N PHE A 298 -7.58 14.85 16.18
CA PHE A 298 -7.43 14.28 14.83
C PHE A 298 -7.91 12.83 14.75
N GLY A 299 -7.87 12.06 15.83
CA GLY A 299 -8.44 10.71 15.88
C GLY A 299 -9.93 10.71 15.55
N GLU A 300 -10.72 11.62 16.16
CA GLU A 300 -12.15 11.77 15.84
C GLU A 300 -12.37 12.20 14.38
N LEU A 301 -11.58 13.17 13.88
CA LEU A 301 -11.65 13.60 12.49
C LEU A 301 -11.36 12.45 11.53
N SER A 302 -10.31 11.68 11.79
CA SER A 302 -9.91 10.54 10.98
C SER A 302 -10.97 9.44 10.93
N LEU A 303 -11.68 9.20 12.04
CA LEU A 303 -12.72 8.17 12.14
C LEU A 303 -14.04 8.57 11.47
N ALA A 304 -14.26 9.83 11.16
CA ALA A 304 -15.52 10.31 10.58
C ALA A 304 -15.90 9.65 9.24
N ALA A 305 -14.94 9.02 8.55
CA ALA A 305 -15.13 8.29 7.28
C ALA A 305 -14.78 6.79 7.41
N LYS A 306 -14.75 6.22 8.61
CA LYS A 306 -14.35 4.85 8.90
C LYS A 306 -15.47 4.06 9.58
N MET A 307 -15.27 2.76 9.80
CA MET A 307 -16.22 1.87 10.48
C MET A 307 -16.21 2.08 12.00
N ALA A 308 -15.06 2.37 12.60
CA ALA A 308 -14.95 2.63 14.02
C ALA A 308 -15.52 4.01 14.37
N ASP A 309 -16.28 4.10 15.45
CA ASP A 309 -17.02 5.31 15.82
C ASP A 309 -16.17 6.31 16.61
N THR A 310 -15.31 5.84 17.52
CA THR A 310 -14.53 6.71 18.42
C THR A 310 -13.11 6.21 18.65
N PRO A 311 -12.14 7.10 18.97
CA PRO A 311 -10.81 6.71 19.37
C PRO A 311 -10.78 5.76 20.57
N GLU A 312 -11.69 5.92 21.55
CA GLU A 312 -11.81 5.05 22.70
C GLU A 312 -12.20 3.63 22.33
N GLN A 313 -13.10 3.46 21.35
CA GLN A 313 -13.48 2.14 20.83
C GLN A 313 -12.26 1.43 20.27
N VAL A 314 -11.45 2.11 19.48
CA VAL A 314 -10.21 1.59 18.89
C VAL A 314 -9.18 1.22 19.98
N VAL A 315 -8.93 2.14 20.91
CA VAL A 315 -7.98 1.92 22.01
C VAL A 315 -8.40 0.74 22.88
N ASN A 316 -9.69 0.63 23.23
CA ASN A 316 -10.21 -0.46 24.04
C ASN A 316 -10.10 -1.81 23.31
N PHE A 317 -10.40 -1.86 22.02
CA PHE A 317 -10.23 -3.04 21.19
C PHE A 317 -8.76 -3.50 21.15
N MET A 318 -7.81 -2.57 20.95
CA MET A 318 -6.38 -2.88 20.95
C MET A 318 -5.89 -3.38 22.31
N ARG A 319 -6.37 -2.77 23.41
CA ARG A 319 -6.03 -3.19 24.77
C ARG A 319 -6.60 -4.59 25.10
N GLU A 320 -7.80 -4.89 24.66
CA GLU A 320 -8.38 -6.23 24.82
C GLU A 320 -7.55 -7.29 24.10
N LEU A 321 -7.17 -7.02 22.84
CA LEU A 321 -6.27 -7.91 22.09
C LEU A 321 -4.91 -8.06 22.76
N ALA A 322 -4.35 -6.99 23.29
CA ALA A 322 -3.07 -7.02 24.01
C ALA A 322 -3.15 -7.90 25.26
N GLN A 323 -4.25 -7.81 26.04
CA GLN A 323 -4.45 -8.66 27.21
C GLN A 323 -4.51 -10.14 26.83
N ARG A 324 -5.16 -10.49 25.72
CA ARG A 324 -5.23 -11.87 25.21
C ARG A 324 -3.89 -12.38 24.67
N ALA A 325 -3.15 -11.54 23.96
CA ALA A 325 -1.87 -11.91 23.36
C ALA A 325 -0.69 -11.95 24.35
N ARG A 326 -0.73 -11.15 25.44
CA ARG A 326 0.37 -11.00 26.39
C ARG A 326 0.89 -12.33 27.00
N PRO A 327 0.05 -13.25 27.50
CA PRO A 327 0.57 -14.52 28.06
C PRO A 327 1.35 -15.34 27.03
N PHE A 328 0.94 -15.33 25.77
CA PHE A 328 1.62 -16.01 24.67
C PHE A 328 2.95 -15.31 24.36
N ALA A 329 2.96 -14.00 24.28
CA ALA A 329 4.18 -13.22 24.02
C ALA A 329 5.22 -13.34 25.14
N GLU A 330 4.80 -13.38 26.41
CA GLU A 330 5.68 -13.59 27.55
C GLU A 330 6.31 -15.00 27.51
N LYS A 331 5.52 -16.00 27.14
CA LYS A 331 6.00 -17.37 26.92
C LYS A 331 6.99 -17.43 25.77
N ASP A 332 6.64 -16.85 24.60
CA ASP A 332 7.51 -16.80 23.43
C ASP A 332 8.88 -16.18 23.77
N LEU A 333 8.87 -15.05 24.47
CA LEU A 333 10.09 -14.34 24.85
C LEU A 333 10.92 -15.13 25.89
N ALA A 334 10.26 -15.76 26.87
CA ALA A 334 10.96 -16.57 27.85
C ALA A 334 11.67 -17.76 27.19
N GLU A 335 10.99 -18.46 26.30
CA GLU A 335 11.56 -19.57 25.53
C GLU A 335 12.73 -19.09 24.64
N LEU A 336 12.58 -17.97 23.96
CA LEU A 336 13.63 -17.41 23.12
C LEU A 336 14.87 -17.02 23.91
N ARG A 337 14.71 -16.39 25.08
CA ARG A 337 15.81 -16.02 25.98
C ARG A 337 16.55 -17.27 26.51
N GLU A 338 15.79 -18.27 26.89
CA GLU A 338 16.37 -19.52 27.39
C GLU A 338 17.16 -20.26 26.31
N PHE A 339 16.61 -20.34 25.10
CA PHE A 339 17.30 -20.90 23.94
C PHE A 339 18.56 -20.11 23.60
N ALA A 340 18.48 -18.78 23.52
CA ALA A 340 19.61 -17.92 23.21
C ALA A 340 20.76 -18.10 24.22
N ARG A 341 20.41 -18.22 25.50
CA ARG A 341 21.39 -18.45 26.56
C ARG A 341 22.05 -19.82 26.47
N LYS A 342 21.25 -20.90 26.32
CA LYS A 342 21.74 -22.28 26.36
C LYS A 342 22.46 -22.71 25.10
N GLU A 343 21.89 -22.40 23.93
CA GLU A 343 22.33 -22.93 22.64
C GLU A 343 23.23 -21.98 21.90
N LEU A 344 23.01 -20.65 22.06
CA LEU A 344 23.77 -19.64 21.34
C LEU A 344 24.82 -18.91 22.20
N GLY A 345 24.87 -19.20 23.52
CA GLY A 345 25.80 -18.53 24.46
C GLY A 345 25.52 -17.04 24.67
N LEU A 346 24.31 -16.56 24.33
CA LEU A 346 23.90 -15.18 24.49
C LEU A 346 23.27 -14.99 25.86
N ASN A 347 24.07 -14.55 26.84
CA ASN A 347 23.57 -14.30 28.20
C ASN A 347 22.52 -13.17 28.24
N GLU A 348 22.59 -12.21 27.31
CA GLU A 348 21.65 -11.12 27.12
C GLU A 348 21.18 -11.12 25.67
N LEU A 349 19.87 -11.17 25.49
CA LEU A 349 19.21 -11.11 24.18
C LEU A 349 18.93 -9.64 23.84
N ASN A 350 19.73 -9.07 22.96
CA ASN A 350 19.51 -7.72 22.44
C ASN A 350 18.60 -7.72 21.19
N SER A 351 18.08 -6.57 20.82
CA SER A 351 17.17 -6.46 19.67
C SER A 351 17.78 -6.95 18.35
N TRP A 352 19.09 -6.81 18.15
CA TRP A 352 19.80 -7.33 16.97
C TRP A 352 20.05 -8.85 17.01
N ASP A 353 19.74 -9.50 18.14
CA ASP A 353 19.85 -10.95 18.29
C ASP A 353 18.51 -11.66 18.09
N VAL A 354 17.37 -10.93 18.18
CA VAL A 354 16.03 -11.51 18.21
C VAL A 354 15.74 -12.31 16.95
N SER A 355 15.90 -11.72 15.77
CA SER A 355 15.63 -12.41 14.50
C SER A 355 16.54 -13.62 14.30
N TYR A 356 17.82 -13.49 14.63
CA TYR A 356 18.80 -14.58 14.54
C TYR A 356 18.45 -15.74 15.50
N ALA A 357 18.18 -15.42 16.75
CA ALA A 357 17.82 -16.42 17.75
C ALA A 357 16.47 -17.09 17.42
N SER A 358 15.52 -16.33 16.91
CA SER A 358 14.22 -16.85 16.49
C SER A 358 14.36 -17.83 15.33
N GLU A 359 15.18 -17.53 14.32
CA GLU A 359 15.43 -18.44 13.20
C GLU A 359 16.09 -19.74 13.69
N LYS A 360 17.12 -19.65 14.53
CA LYS A 360 17.78 -20.83 15.12
C LYS A 360 16.85 -21.67 15.99
N LEU A 361 15.98 -21.04 16.77
CA LEU A 361 14.96 -21.75 17.57
C LEU A 361 13.92 -22.42 16.67
N ARG A 362 13.50 -21.77 15.59
CA ARG A 362 12.57 -22.32 14.61
C ARG A 362 13.18 -23.54 13.90
N GLU A 363 14.44 -23.42 13.42
CA GLU A 363 15.18 -24.53 12.84
C GLU A 363 15.26 -25.74 13.81
N GLN A 364 15.61 -25.49 15.06
CA GLN A 364 15.72 -26.56 16.06
C GLN A 364 14.36 -27.22 16.35
N ARG A 365 13.30 -26.42 16.51
CA ARG A 365 11.97 -26.90 16.93
C ARG A 365 11.24 -27.65 15.83
N TYR A 366 11.28 -27.13 14.61
CA TYR A 366 10.47 -27.63 13.50
C TYR A 366 11.29 -28.37 12.44
N ALA A 367 12.61 -28.43 12.59
CA ALA A 367 13.52 -29.15 11.70
C ALA A 367 13.42 -28.74 10.22
N PHE A 368 13.27 -27.43 9.95
CA PHE A 368 13.43 -26.82 8.64
C PHE A 368 13.97 -25.38 8.78
N SER A 369 14.54 -24.83 7.70
CA SER A 369 14.97 -23.45 7.63
C SER A 369 14.13 -22.66 6.63
N GLU A 370 14.01 -21.35 6.85
CA GLU A 370 13.41 -20.42 5.86
C GLU A 370 14.11 -20.51 4.52
N GLN A 371 15.41 -20.70 4.53
CA GLN A 371 16.21 -20.82 3.31
C GLN A 371 15.91 -22.11 2.52
N GLU A 372 15.56 -23.21 3.17
CA GLU A 372 15.11 -24.45 2.52
C GLU A 372 13.74 -24.22 1.86
N VAL A 373 12.82 -23.63 2.58
CA VAL A 373 11.47 -23.33 2.10
C VAL A 373 11.52 -22.40 0.90
N LYS A 374 12.31 -21.32 0.96
CA LYS A 374 12.50 -20.32 -0.08
C LYS A 374 12.83 -20.95 -1.46
N GLN A 375 13.63 -22.02 -1.49
CA GLN A 375 14.01 -22.69 -2.75
C GLN A 375 12.83 -23.32 -3.51
N HIS A 376 11.67 -23.42 -2.88
CA HIS A 376 10.45 -23.95 -3.51
C HIS A 376 9.55 -22.88 -4.11
N PHE A 377 9.86 -21.59 -3.91
CA PHE A 377 9.06 -20.45 -4.36
C PHE A 377 9.77 -19.61 -5.43
N PRO A 378 10.16 -20.18 -6.59
CA PRO A 378 10.61 -19.35 -7.70
C PRO A 378 9.44 -18.52 -8.26
N GLU A 379 9.74 -17.30 -8.69
CA GLU A 379 8.78 -16.29 -9.14
C GLU A 379 7.74 -16.85 -10.13
N ASP A 380 8.20 -17.55 -11.17
CA ASP A 380 7.34 -18.09 -12.23
C ASP A 380 6.29 -19.08 -11.71
N ALA A 381 6.67 -19.91 -10.74
CA ALA A 381 5.76 -20.87 -10.13
C ALA A 381 4.78 -20.17 -9.18
N VAL A 382 5.25 -19.21 -8.39
CA VAL A 382 4.40 -18.42 -7.47
C VAL A 382 3.34 -17.66 -8.24
N LEU A 383 3.71 -16.93 -9.28
CA LEU A 383 2.76 -16.17 -10.11
C LEU A 383 1.75 -17.10 -10.80
N THR A 384 2.23 -18.21 -11.38
CA THR A 384 1.34 -19.20 -12.02
C THR A 384 0.32 -19.77 -11.04
N GLY A 385 0.75 -20.09 -9.82
CA GLY A 385 -0.14 -20.65 -8.80
C GLY A 385 -1.13 -19.64 -8.25
N MET A 386 -0.70 -18.39 -8.01
CA MET A 386 -1.56 -17.29 -7.59
C MET A 386 -2.64 -17.01 -8.65
N PHE A 387 -2.27 -16.95 -9.92
CA PHE A 387 -3.24 -16.73 -11.00
C PHE A 387 -4.24 -17.88 -11.09
N ARG A 388 -3.78 -19.13 -10.99
CA ARG A 388 -4.66 -20.31 -10.98
C ARG A 388 -5.65 -20.29 -9.82
N LEU A 389 -5.25 -19.83 -8.62
CA LEU A 389 -6.16 -19.68 -7.49
C LEU A 389 -7.31 -18.73 -7.85
N VAL A 390 -6.99 -17.56 -8.38
CA VAL A 390 -7.98 -16.53 -8.77
C VAL A 390 -8.87 -17.04 -9.91
N GLU A 391 -8.30 -17.76 -10.88
CA GLU A 391 -9.05 -18.41 -11.96
C GLU A 391 -10.05 -19.43 -11.41
N THR A 392 -9.62 -20.22 -10.41
CA THR A 392 -10.45 -21.24 -9.77
C THR A 392 -11.58 -20.62 -8.95
N LEU A 393 -11.28 -19.60 -8.13
CA LEU A 393 -12.27 -19.00 -7.24
C LEU A 393 -13.26 -18.09 -7.96
N TYR A 394 -12.82 -17.40 -9.01
CA TYR A 394 -13.60 -16.31 -9.61
C TYR A 394 -13.96 -16.53 -11.10
N GLY A 395 -13.55 -17.65 -11.69
CA GLY A 395 -13.85 -17.97 -13.09
C GLY A 395 -13.21 -17.02 -14.10
N LEU A 396 -12.00 -16.53 -13.79
CA LEU A 396 -11.26 -15.56 -14.59
C LEU A 396 -10.07 -16.21 -15.29
N GLN A 397 -9.42 -15.48 -16.19
CA GLN A 397 -8.14 -15.84 -16.80
C GLN A 397 -7.19 -14.67 -16.70
N ILE A 398 -5.94 -14.91 -16.26
CA ILE A 398 -4.89 -13.90 -16.17
C ILE A 398 -3.82 -14.25 -17.22
N LYS A 399 -3.50 -13.26 -18.07
CA LYS A 399 -2.57 -13.42 -19.18
C LYS A 399 -1.57 -12.28 -19.21
N THR A 400 -0.33 -12.61 -19.54
CA THR A 400 0.68 -11.57 -19.82
C THR A 400 0.22 -10.73 -21.00
N ALA A 401 0.39 -9.42 -20.88
CA ALA A 401 0.14 -8.43 -21.92
C ALA A 401 1.34 -7.50 -22.04
N ASN A 402 1.38 -6.69 -23.10
CA ASN A 402 2.47 -5.77 -23.36
C ASN A 402 1.99 -4.33 -23.36
N THR A 403 2.69 -3.48 -22.62
CA THR A 403 2.52 -2.02 -22.62
C THR A 403 3.86 -1.37 -22.29
N PRO A 404 4.09 -0.10 -22.62
CA PRO A 404 5.23 0.63 -22.10
C PRO A 404 5.22 0.67 -20.56
N VAL A 405 6.35 0.35 -19.96
CA VAL A 405 6.56 0.31 -18.52
C VAL A 405 7.71 1.25 -18.13
N TRP A 406 7.87 1.53 -16.84
CA TRP A 406 8.92 2.44 -16.31
C TRP A 406 10.26 1.74 -16.06
N HIS A 407 10.26 0.41 -15.95
CA HIS A 407 11.47 -0.40 -15.71
C HIS A 407 11.30 -1.75 -16.39
N GLU A 408 12.39 -2.32 -16.92
CA GLU A 408 12.39 -3.57 -17.69
C GLU A 408 11.89 -4.82 -16.92
N THR A 409 11.97 -4.77 -15.59
CA THR A 409 11.51 -5.88 -14.72
C THR A 409 10.02 -5.83 -14.39
N VAL A 410 9.30 -4.80 -14.84
CA VAL A 410 7.87 -4.64 -14.55
C VAL A 410 7.06 -5.52 -15.49
N GLY A 411 6.24 -6.40 -14.91
CA GLY A 411 5.24 -7.19 -15.65
C GLY A 411 3.94 -6.44 -15.87
N PHE A 412 3.21 -6.80 -16.93
CA PHE A 412 1.87 -6.28 -17.20
C PHE A 412 0.91 -7.41 -17.59
N PHE A 413 -0.31 -7.39 -17.05
CA PHE A 413 -1.25 -8.50 -17.15
C PHE A 413 -2.67 -8.07 -17.44
N ASP A 414 -3.39 -8.86 -18.25
CA ASP A 414 -4.82 -8.78 -18.49
C ASP A 414 -5.56 -9.76 -17.60
N ILE A 415 -6.66 -9.32 -16.98
CA ILE A 415 -7.67 -10.19 -16.38
C ILE A 415 -8.86 -10.26 -17.33
N ARG A 416 -9.26 -11.47 -17.72
CA ARG A 416 -10.34 -11.72 -18.67
C ARG A 416 -11.37 -12.69 -18.09
N ASN A 417 -12.64 -12.48 -18.42
CA ASN A 417 -13.71 -13.40 -18.04
C ASN A 417 -13.80 -14.61 -19.00
N ALA A 418 -14.72 -15.54 -18.70
CA ALA A 418 -14.94 -16.75 -19.49
C ALA A 418 -15.30 -16.48 -20.97
N GLN A 419 -15.84 -15.30 -21.30
CA GLN A 419 -16.11 -14.85 -22.67
C GLN A 419 -14.92 -14.11 -23.30
N ASN A 420 -13.73 -14.20 -22.70
CA ASN A 420 -12.50 -13.52 -23.11
C ASN A 420 -12.61 -11.99 -23.15
N ARG A 421 -13.60 -11.39 -22.47
CA ARG A 421 -13.70 -9.92 -22.33
C ARG A 421 -12.74 -9.43 -21.24
N LEU A 422 -12.09 -8.30 -21.49
CA LEU A 422 -11.22 -7.64 -20.53
C LEU A 422 -12.03 -7.15 -19.33
N VAL A 423 -11.58 -7.52 -18.12
CA VAL A 423 -12.19 -7.15 -16.84
C VAL A 423 -11.35 -6.10 -16.15
N GLY A 424 -10.04 -6.26 -16.13
CA GLY A 424 -9.08 -5.37 -15.50
C GLY A 424 -7.67 -5.63 -16.00
N GLN A 425 -6.74 -4.75 -15.65
CA GLN A 425 -5.32 -4.88 -15.99
C GLN A 425 -4.45 -4.44 -14.81
N PHE A 426 -3.24 -4.96 -14.69
CA PHE A 426 -2.35 -4.52 -13.62
C PHE A 426 -0.88 -4.58 -14.03
N TYR A 427 -0.12 -3.62 -13.47
CA TYR A 427 1.32 -3.63 -13.46
C TYR A 427 1.81 -4.36 -12.22
N LEU A 428 2.89 -5.12 -12.36
CA LEU A 428 3.52 -5.86 -11.26
C LEU A 428 4.99 -5.50 -11.18
N ASP A 429 5.36 -4.75 -10.15
CA ASP A 429 6.72 -4.27 -9.89
C ASP A 429 7.26 -4.91 -8.60
N LEU A 430 7.94 -6.06 -8.74
CA LEU A 430 8.29 -6.94 -7.63
C LEU A 430 9.57 -6.54 -6.89
N TYR A 431 10.55 -5.94 -7.57
CA TYR A 431 11.91 -5.89 -7.04
C TYR A 431 12.28 -4.56 -6.42
N ALA A 432 13.12 -4.65 -5.37
CA ALA A 432 13.75 -3.49 -4.75
C ALA A 432 14.78 -2.85 -5.69
N ARG A 433 14.89 -1.52 -5.65
CA ARG A 433 15.94 -0.72 -6.33
C ARG A 433 16.14 0.62 -5.61
N ASN A 434 17.26 1.29 -5.88
CA ASN A 434 17.63 2.52 -5.18
C ASN A 434 16.65 3.66 -5.39
N SER A 435 16.04 3.74 -6.57
CA SER A 435 15.03 4.74 -6.93
C SER A 435 13.62 4.43 -6.43
N LYS A 436 13.42 3.34 -5.69
CA LYS A 436 12.10 2.88 -5.23
C LYS A 436 11.98 2.96 -3.72
N ARG A 437 10.90 3.55 -3.22
CA ARG A 437 10.60 3.57 -1.79
C ARG A 437 10.40 2.15 -1.27
N GLY A 438 10.70 1.92 0.00
CA GLY A 438 10.53 0.63 0.67
C GLY A 438 9.07 0.31 0.99
N GLY A 439 8.82 -0.94 1.39
CA GLY A 439 7.48 -1.47 1.66
C GLY A 439 6.85 -2.11 0.43
N ALA A 440 5.60 -2.59 0.59
CA ALA A 440 4.75 -3.03 -0.50
C ALA A 440 3.47 -2.18 -0.48
N TRP A 441 2.86 -1.98 -1.63
CA TRP A 441 1.61 -1.23 -1.74
C TRP A 441 0.93 -1.47 -3.08
N MET A 442 -0.38 -1.41 -3.07
CA MET A 442 -1.22 -1.27 -4.26
C MET A 442 -1.58 0.20 -4.45
N ASP A 443 -1.74 0.64 -5.70
CA ASP A 443 -2.31 1.94 -6.04
C ASP A 443 -3.17 1.84 -7.29
N ASP A 444 -4.16 2.73 -7.46
CA ASP A 444 -4.99 2.73 -8.64
C ASP A 444 -4.35 3.55 -9.80
N VAL A 445 -4.56 3.07 -11.02
CA VAL A 445 -4.12 3.75 -12.24
C VAL A 445 -5.32 4.37 -12.96
N ILE A 446 -6.35 3.57 -13.14
CA ILE A 446 -7.60 3.92 -13.83
C ILE A 446 -8.75 3.26 -13.08
N GLY A 447 -9.77 4.04 -12.73
CA GLY A 447 -11.01 3.53 -12.15
C GLY A 447 -11.97 2.97 -13.21
N ARG A 448 -12.84 2.02 -12.82
CA ARG A 448 -13.91 1.52 -13.69
C ARG A 448 -15.02 2.55 -13.76
N ARG A 449 -15.47 2.87 -14.98
CA ARG A 449 -16.66 3.71 -15.20
C ARG A 449 -17.32 3.44 -16.54
N ARG A 450 -18.59 3.85 -16.66
CA ARG A 450 -19.34 3.84 -17.91
C ARG A 450 -19.12 5.14 -18.66
N LEU A 451 -18.65 5.00 -19.90
CA LEU A 451 -18.51 6.08 -20.89
C LEU A 451 -19.50 5.85 -22.05
N ALA A 452 -19.71 6.88 -22.87
CA ALA A 452 -20.53 6.75 -24.07
C ALA A 452 -19.99 5.67 -25.04
N ALA A 453 -18.67 5.49 -25.10
CA ALA A 453 -18.01 4.49 -25.95
C ALA A 453 -17.97 3.08 -25.36
N GLY A 454 -18.41 2.87 -24.10
CA GLY A 454 -18.34 1.58 -23.41
C GLY A 454 -17.81 1.70 -21.98
N ILE A 455 -17.29 0.59 -21.44
CA ILE A 455 -16.72 0.55 -20.10
C ILE A 455 -15.23 0.93 -20.15
N GLN A 456 -14.83 1.93 -19.36
CA GLN A 456 -13.42 2.16 -19.01
C GLN A 456 -13.01 1.06 -18.04
N THR A 457 -12.01 0.25 -18.42
CA THR A 457 -11.54 -0.91 -17.66
C THR A 457 -10.61 -0.44 -16.52
N PRO A 458 -10.73 -0.97 -15.30
CA PRO A 458 -9.88 -0.59 -14.19
C PRO A 458 -8.45 -1.12 -14.39
N VAL A 459 -7.48 -0.35 -13.88
CA VAL A 459 -6.05 -0.69 -13.92
C VAL A 459 -5.42 -0.38 -12.57
N ALA A 460 -4.52 -1.26 -12.10
CA ALA A 460 -3.84 -1.14 -10.82
C ALA A 460 -2.31 -1.25 -10.93
N TYR A 461 -1.60 -0.65 -9.97
CA TYR A 461 -0.20 -0.91 -9.66
C TYR A 461 -0.11 -1.87 -8.48
N LEU A 462 0.75 -2.88 -8.59
CA LEU A 462 1.14 -3.75 -7.48
C LEU A 462 2.66 -3.66 -7.30
N ASN A 463 3.09 -3.17 -6.16
CA ASN A 463 4.49 -2.84 -5.90
C ASN A 463 5.01 -3.61 -4.68
N CYS A 464 6.14 -4.30 -4.85
CA CYS A 464 6.86 -4.99 -3.78
C CYS A 464 8.34 -4.54 -3.75
N ASN A 465 9.10 -5.04 -2.79
CA ASN A 465 10.53 -4.78 -2.65
C ASN A 465 11.32 -6.08 -2.38
N PHE A 466 11.04 -7.11 -3.19
CA PHE A 466 11.67 -8.42 -3.09
C PHE A 466 13.09 -8.42 -3.66
N SER A 467 13.83 -9.50 -3.40
CA SER A 467 15.14 -9.74 -4.02
C SER A 467 14.99 -9.99 -5.52
N SER A 468 15.79 -9.29 -6.33
CA SER A 468 15.85 -9.51 -7.77
C SER A 468 16.52 -10.84 -8.13
N PRO A 469 16.35 -11.35 -9.37
CA PRO A 469 17.17 -12.44 -9.89
C PRO A 469 18.65 -12.14 -9.75
N VAL A 470 19.43 -13.13 -9.34
CA VAL A 470 20.86 -12.97 -9.07
C VAL A 470 21.65 -14.19 -9.55
N GLY A 471 22.87 -13.99 -10.04
CA GLY A 471 23.74 -15.07 -10.51
C GLY A 471 23.18 -15.87 -11.69
N GLY A 472 22.31 -15.27 -12.51
CA GLY A 472 21.66 -15.93 -13.66
C GLY A 472 20.57 -16.93 -13.26
N LYS A 473 20.18 -16.99 -11.97
CA LYS A 473 19.07 -17.80 -11.47
C LYS A 473 17.80 -16.95 -11.35
N PRO A 474 16.59 -17.56 -11.47
CA PRO A 474 15.33 -16.84 -11.23
C PRO A 474 15.26 -16.34 -9.80
N ALA A 475 14.46 -15.28 -9.56
CA ALA A 475 14.14 -14.84 -8.21
C ALA A 475 13.43 -15.96 -7.45
N VAL A 476 13.78 -16.11 -6.18
CA VAL A 476 13.08 -17.01 -5.25
C VAL A 476 12.62 -16.19 -4.05
N PHE A 477 11.39 -16.42 -3.63
CA PHE A 477 10.75 -15.63 -2.58
C PHE A 477 10.73 -16.39 -1.25
N THR A 478 10.90 -15.67 -0.15
CA THR A 478 10.55 -16.21 1.15
C THR A 478 9.04 -16.46 1.24
N HIS A 479 8.60 -17.28 2.16
CA HIS A 479 7.16 -17.48 2.35
C HIS A 479 6.46 -16.18 2.78
N ASP A 480 7.12 -15.33 3.56
CA ASP A 480 6.61 -14.01 3.94
C ASP A 480 6.49 -13.06 2.71
N GLU A 481 7.43 -13.12 1.77
CA GLU A 481 7.34 -12.38 0.50
C GLU A 481 6.17 -12.89 -0.36
N VAL A 482 5.89 -14.20 -0.36
CA VAL A 482 4.71 -14.77 -1.03
C VAL A 482 3.42 -14.27 -0.37
N ILE A 483 3.34 -14.25 0.97
CA ILE A 483 2.20 -13.70 1.71
C ILE A 483 2.00 -12.22 1.35
N THR A 484 3.07 -11.43 1.32
CA THR A 484 3.03 -10.01 0.91
C THR A 484 2.49 -9.84 -0.51
N LEU A 485 2.95 -10.67 -1.46
CA LEU A 485 2.44 -10.63 -2.84
C LEU A 485 0.94 -10.92 -2.91
N PHE A 486 0.46 -11.92 -2.16
CA PHE A 486 -0.97 -12.24 -2.07
C PHE A 486 -1.77 -11.11 -1.44
N HIS A 487 -1.21 -10.45 -0.44
CA HIS A 487 -1.78 -9.26 0.18
C HIS A 487 -2.01 -8.15 -0.85
N GLU A 488 -0.95 -7.71 -1.54
CA GLU A 488 -1.05 -6.65 -2.55
C GLU A 488 -1.99 -7.04 -3.69
N PHE A 489 -1.97 -8.32 -4.07
CA PHE A 489 -2.88 -8.83 -5.09
C PHE A 489 -4.34 -8.82 -4.61
N GLY A 490 -4.60 -9.02 -3.32
CA GLY A 490 -5.93 -8.88 -2.72
C GLY A 490 -6.50 -7.46 -2.87
N HIS A 491 -5.69 -6.42 -2.61
CA HIS A 491 -6.05 -5.05 -2.91
C HIS A 491 -6.30 -4.83 -4.41
N GLY A 492 -5.40 -5.36 -5.25
CA GLY A 492 -5.56 -5.31 -6.70
C GLY A 492 -6.88 -5.92 -7.16
N LEU A 493 -7.24 -7.09 -6.65
CA LEU A 493 -8.52 -7.75 -6.97
C LEU A 493 -9.73 -6.92 -6.55
N HIS A 494 -9.68 -6.24 -5.41
CA HIS A 494 -10.75 -5.35 -4.97
C HIS A 494 -10.97 -4.20 -5.95
N HIS A 495 -9.89 -3.60 -6.46
CA HIS A 495 -9.98 -2.55 -7.47
C HIS A 495 -10.41 -3.08 -8.84
N LEU A 496 -9.85 -4.22 -9.27
CA LEU A 496 -9.98 -4.74 -10.64
C LEU A 496 -11.27 -5.51 -10.90
N LEU A 497 -11.86 -6.14 -9.87
CA LEU A 497 -13.07 -6.96 -10.00
C LEU A 497 -14.35 -6.22 -9.65
N THR A 498 -14.28 -4.92 -9.40
CA THR A 498 -15.47 -4.10 -9.18
C THR A 498 -16.42 -4.15 -10.37
N GLU A 499 -17.72 -4.18 -10.10
CA GLU A 499 -18.77 -4.03 -11.11
C GLU A 499 -19.41 -2.64 -11.07
N VAL A 500 -18.99 -1.80 -10.14
CA VAL A 500 -19.45 -0.42 -10.03
C VAL A 500 -18.93 0.42 -11.20
N GLU A 501 -19.80 1.25 -11.77
CA GLU A 501 -19.53 2.03 -12.99
C GLU A 501 -19.50 3.55 -12.76
N ASP A 502 -19.50 3.97 -11.51
CA ASP A 502 -19.42 5.37 -11.07
C ASP A 502 -18.15 5.52 -10.20
N LEU A 503 -17.22 6.42 -10.60
CA LEU A 503 -15.83 6.47 -10.12
C LEU A 503 -15.69 6.63 -8.61
N GLY A 504 -16.48 7.49 -8.00
CA GLY A 504 -16.32 7.87 -6.59
C GLY A 504 -16.47 6.70 -5.60
N VAL A 505 -17.03 5.57 -6.04
CA VAL A 505 -17.21 4.35 -5.22
C VAL A 505 -16.83 3.07 -5.99
N SER A 506 -16.07 3.20 -7.06
CA SER A 506 -15.61 2.08 -7.89
C SER A 506 -14.28 1.52 -7.38
N GLY A 507 -14.18 0.21 -7.27
CA GLY A 507 -12.98 -0.47 -6.79
C GLY A 507 -12.71 -0.13 -5.32
N ILE A 508 -11.51 0.32 -5.00
CA ILE A 508 -11.12 0.71 -3.64
C ILE A 508 -11.63 2.11 -3.25
N ASN A 509 -12.14 2.91 -4.21
CA ASN A 509 -12.59 4.26 -3.93
C ASN A 509 -13.87 4.24 -3.08
N GLY A 510 -13.91 5.09 -2.06
CA GLY A 510 -15.06 5.21 -1.15
C GLY A 510 -15.23 4.05 -0.16
N VAL A 511 -14.34 3.07 -0.14
CA VAL A 511 -14.30 2.02 0.89
C VAL A 511 -13.81 2.62 2.20
N GLU A 512 -14.42 2.25 3.32
CA GLU A 512 -13.97 2.66 4.64
C GLU A 512 -12.53 2.16 4.88
N TRP A 513 -11.65 3.07 5.29
CA TRP A 513 -10.20 2.78 5.35
C TRP A 513 -9.85 1.64 6.30
N ASP A 514 -10.61 1.46 7.35
CA ASP A 514 -10.46 0.36 8.31
C ASP A 514 -11.08 -0.98 7.84
N ALA A 515 -11.68 -1.00 6.64
CA ALA A 515 -12.09 -2.20 5.94
C ALA A 515 -11.23 -2.50 4.70
N VAL A 516 -10.38 -1.57 4.27
CA VAL A 516 -9.64 -1.69 3.00
C VAL A 516 -8.71 -2.91 2.97
N GLU A 517 -8.23 -3.34 4.14
CA GLU A 517 -7.36 -4.51 4.30
C GLU A 517 -8.11 -5.86 4.29
N LEU A 518 -9.45 -5.86 4.23
CA LEU A 518 -10.20 -7.13 4.23
C LEU A 518 -9.83 -8.03 3.04
N PRO A 519 -9.85 -7.57 1.78
CA PRO A 519 -9.50 -8.42 0.65
C PRO A 519 -8.03 -8.83 0.60
N SER A 520 -7.12 -7.96 1.05
CA SER A 520 -5.69 -8.23 1.06
C SER A 520 -5.33 -9.31 2.09
N GLN A 521 -5.73 -9.14 3.34
CA GLN A 521 -5.51 -10.11 4.41
C GLN A 521 -6.29 -11.41 4.19
N PHE A 522 -7.45 -11.35 3.52
CA PHE A 522 -8.17 -12.54 3.13
C PHE A 522 -7.33 -13.42 2.20
N MET A 523 -6.65 -12.86 1.21
CA MET A 523 -5.81 -13.60 0.29
C MET A 523 -4.60 -14.26 0.95
N GLU A 524 -4.05 -13.70 2.02
CA GLU A 524 -2.92 -14.25 2.77
C GLU A 524 -3.19 -15.66 3.30
N ASN A 525 -4.44 -15.97 3.67
CA ASN A 525 -4.81 -17.27 4.24
C ASN A 525 -4.54 -18.43 3.27
N PHE A 526 -4.67 -18.22 1.97
CA PHE A 526 -4.42 -19.25 0.97
C PHE A 526 -2.95 -19.67 0.89
N CYS A 527 -2.02 -18.85 1.38
CA CYS A 527 -0.60 -19.18 1.46
C CYS A 527 -0.29 -20.26 2.50
N TRP A 528 -1.26 -20.67 3.31
CA TRP A 528 -1.15 -21.74 4.31
C TRP A 528 -1.92 -23.01 3.92
N GLU A 529 -2.39 -23.10 2.69
CA GLU A 529 -3.18 -24.24 2.19
C GLU A 529 -2.34 -25.12 1.28
N TYR A 530 -2.14 -26.40 1.68
CA TYR A 530 -1.28 -27.32 0.90
C TYR A 530 -1.69 -27.47 -0.56
N GLN A 531 -3.00 -27.61 -0.80
CA GLN A 531 -3.53 -27.74 -2.16
C GLN A 531 -3.29 -26.49 -3.03
N VAL A 532 -3.16 -25.31 -2.44
CA VAL A 532 -2.77 -24.06 -3.11
C VAL A 532 -1.27 -24.07 -3.37
N LEU A 533 -0.47 -24.37 -2.34
CA LEU A 533 0.98 -24.39 -2.43
C LEU A 533 1.51 -25.43 -3.43
N GLN A 534 0.86 -26.57 -3.57
CA GLN A 534 1.21 -27.55 -4.62
C GLN A 534 1.20 -26.95 -6.03
N GLY A 535 0.27 -26.02 -6.29
CA GLY A 535 0.13 -25.36 -7.59
C GLY A 535 1.14 -24.25 -7.85
N MET A 536 1.81 -23.74 -6.81
CA MET A 536 2.68 -22.56 -6.89
C MET A 536 4.09 -22.79 -6.34
N THR A 537 4.47 -24.05 -6.08
CA THR A 537 5.81 -24.39 -5.60
C THR A 537 6.54 -25.28 -6.58
N ARG A 538 7.84 -25.04 -6.72
CA ARG A 538 8.73 -25.83 -7.57
C ARG A 538 10.17 -25.56 -7.14
N GLN A 539 10.82 -26.55 -6.55
CA GLN A 539 12.21 -26.41 -6.13
C GLN A 539 13.10 -25.96 -7.31
N VAL A 540 13.89 -24.95 -7.09
CA VAL A 540 14.60 -24.20 -8.16
C VAL A 540 15.53 -25.06 -9.02
N ASP A 541 16.21 -26.04 -8.43
CA ASP A 541 17.14 -26.94 -9.12
C ASP A 541 16.50 -28.26 -9.58
N THR A 542 15.72 -28.94 -8.71
CA THR A 542 15.14 -30.28 -8.99
C THR A 542 13.79 -30.20 -9.68
N ARG A 543 13.10 -29.05 -9.64
CA ARG A 543 11.74 -28.83 -10.17
C ARG A 543 10.64 -29.61 -9.44
N GLU A 544 10.94 -30.22 -8.31
CA GLU A 544 9.97 -30.92 -7.47
C GLU A 544 9.07 -29.94 -6.72
N GLN A 545 7.81 -30.32 -6.54
CA GLN A 545 6.86 -29.55 -5.71
C GLN A 545 7.27 -29.57 -4.24
N LEU A 546 6.72 -28.65 -3.45
CA LEU A 546 6.92 -28.62 -2.01
C LEU A 546 6.49 -29.95 -1.40
N PRO A 547 7.40 -30.69 -0.74
CA PRO A 547 7.05 -31.96 -0.09
C PRO A 547 6.02 -31.75 1.02
N ARG A 548 5.06 -32.67 1.12
CA ARG A 548 4.04 -32.62 2.19
C ARG A 548 4.67 -32.55 3.58
N ALA A 549 5.74 -33.31 3.80
CA ALA A 549 6.45 -33.30 5.08
C ALA A 549 7.08 -31.92 5.42
N LEU A 550 7.57 -31.19 4.41
CA LEU A 550 8.09 -29.83 4.63
C LEU A 550 6.94 -28.84 4.91
N PHE A 551 5.84 -28.93 4.16
CA PHE A 551 4.64 -28.14 4.43
C PHE A 551 4.08 -28.38 5.85
N ASP A 552 4.01 -29.63 6.32
CA ASP A 552 3.52 -29.93 7.66
C ASP A 552 4.39 -29.28 8.75
N LYS A 553 5.70 -29.18 8.52
CA LYS A 553 6.63 -28.43 9.39
C LYS A 553 6.38 -26.92 9.34
N MET A 554 6.17 -26.36 8.14
CA MET A 554 5.81 -24.96 7.97
C MET A 554 4.51 -24.65 8.70
N LEU A 555 3.49 -25.48 8.52
CA LEU A 555 2.19 -25.31 9.17
C LEU A 555 2.28 -25.40 10.70
N ALA A 556 3.09 -26.31 11.22
CA ALA A 556 3.37 -26.40 12.66
C ALA A 556 4.05 -25.12 13.19
N ALA A 557 4.83 -24.44 12.36
CA ALA A 557 5.49 -23.19 12.71
C ALA A 557 4.65 -21.93 12.42
N LYS A 558 3.46 -22.04 11.84
CA LYS A 558 2.62 -20.91 11.43
C LYS A 558 2.45 -19.87 12.54
N ASN A 559 2.18 -20.33 13.75
CA ASN A 559 1.93 -19.47 14.90
C ASN A 559 3.18 -19.31 15.81
N PHE A 560 4.37 -19.60 15.26
CA PHE A 560 5.62 -19.42 16.00
C PHE A 560 5.83 -17.95 16.34
N GLN A 561 5.89 -17.64 17.63
CA GLN A 561 6.02 -16.28 18.17
C GLN A 561 4.90 -15.31 17.76
N SER A 562 3.72 -15.83 17.46
CA SER A 562 2.55 -14.99 17.10
C SER A 562 2.16 -14.02 18.21
N GLY A 563 2.38 -14.37 19.48
CA GLY A 563 2.18 -13.48 20.62
C GLY A 563 3.05 -12.22 20.54
N LEU A 564 4.35 -12.40 20.27
CA LEU A 564 5.29 -11.28 20.10
C LEU A 564 4.90 -10.39 18.92
N THR A 565 4.58 -11.00 17.78
CA THR A 565 4.17 -10.27 16.57
C THR A 565 2.88 -9.49 16.79
N THR A 566 1.89 -10.10 17.43
CA THR A 566 0.61 -9.45 17.73
C THR A 566 0.79 -8.22 18.63
N LEU A 567 1.55 -8.35 19.74
CA LEU A 567 1.81 -7.19 20.60
C LEU A 567 2.58 -6.08 19.90
N ARG A 568 3.46 -6.42 18.96
CA ARG A 568 4.18 -5.41 18.18
C ARG A 568 3.24 -4.60 17.27
N GLN A 569 2.27 -5.24 16.63
CA GLN A 569 1.27 -4.56 15.82
C GLN A 569 0.32 -3.70 16.67
N ILE A 570 -0.01 -4.17 17.87
CA ILE A 570 -0.83 -3.41 18.83
C ILE A 570 -0.06 -2.18 19.35
N GLU A 571 1.25 -2.31 19.62
CA GLU A 571 2.13 -1.17 19.97
C GLU A 571 2.01 -0.06 18.92
N PHE A 572 2.11 -0.40 17.63
CA PHE A 572 2.00 0.56 16.54
C PHE A 572 0.62 1.21 16.47
N SER A 573 -0.45 0.41 16.58
CA SER A 573 -1.83 0.88 16.53
C SER A 573 -2.18 1.81 17.69
N LEU A 574 -1.76 1.46 18.90
CA LEU A 574 -1.96 2.31 20.08
C LEU A 574 -1.13 3.60 20.01
N PHE A 575 0.12 3.49 19.60
CA PHE A 575 0.99 4.66 19.44
C PHE A 575 0.38 5.66 18.45
N ASP A 576 -0.08 5.20 17.29
CA ASP A 576 -0.74 6.03 16.29
C ASP A 576 -2.01 6.69 16.84
N MET A 577 -2.95 5.88 17.38
CA MET A 577 -4.23 6.41 17.84
C MET A 577 -4.06 7.36 19.04
N LEU A 578 -3.22 7.02 20.00
CA LEU A 578 -2.98 7.87 21.17
C LEU A 578 -2.26 9.17 20.81
N MET A 579 -1.35 9.14 19.84
CA MET A 579 -0.68 10.33 19.34
C MET A 579 -1.66 11.32 18.68
N HIS A 580 -2.71 10.80 18.05
CA HIS A 580 -3.69 11.62 17.34
C HIS A 580 -4.97 11.92 18.15
N SER A 581 -5.12 11.36 19.36
CA SER A 581 -6.28 11.61 20.23
C SER A 581 -5.93 12.28 21.54
N ASN A 582 -4.95 11.76 22.28
CA ASN A 582 -4.68 12.15 23.67
C ASN A 582 -3.34 12.88 23.87
N PHE A 583 -2.52 12.95 22.81
CA PHE A 583 -1.22 13.61 22.86
C PHE A 583 -1.34 15.09 22.47
N GLU A 584 -0.76 15.95 23.30
CA GLU A 584 -0.71 17.40 23.04
C GLU A 584 0.69 17.76 22.56
N ALA A 585 0.83 18.07 21.28
CA ALA A 585 2.09 18.49 20.70
C ALA A 585 2.57 19.80 21.36
N GLY A 586 3.78 19.80 21.90
CA GLY A 586 4.31 20.95 22.67
C GLY A 586 3.91 20.99 24.15
N GLY A 587 3.10 20.03 24.63
CA GLY A 587 2.63 19.93 26.01
C GLY A 587 3.66 19.38 27.04
N GLY A 588 4.94 19.35 26.68
CA GLY A 588 6.02 18.91 27.58
C GLY A 588 6.39 17.42 27.45
N LYS A 589 5.62 16.62 26.73
CA LYS A 589 5.91 15.21 26.42
C LYS A 589 6.31 15.07 24.94
N SER A 590 7.40 14.38 24.65
CA SER A 590 7.82 14.13 23.28
C SER A 590 7.10 12.93 22.68
N ILE A 591 7.11 12.83 21.33
CA ILE A 591 6.59 11.65 20.59
C ILE A 591 7.30 10.37 21.04
N LEU A 592 8.61 10.43 21.32
CA LEU A 592 9.36 9.27 21.82
C LEU A 592 8.93 8.86 23.23
N GLN A 593 8.65 9.83 24.11
CA GLN A 593 8.11 9.52 25.45
C GLN A 593 6.71 8.90 25.38
N LEU A 594 5.86 9.33 24.43
CA LEU A 594 4.59 8.66 24.20
C LEU A 594 4.79 7.21 23.77
N LEU A 595 5.73 6.96 22.85
CA LEU A 595 6.06 5.60 22.43
C LEU A 595 6.58 4.74 23.60
N ASP A 596 7.41 5.31 24.45
CA ASP A 596 7.92 4.61 25.65
C ASP A 596 6.78 4.25 26.62
N ASP A 597 5.78 5.11 26.81
CA ASP A 597 4.61 4.80 27.63
C ASP A 597 3.78 3.67 27.02
N VAL A 598 3.54 3.69 25.70
CA VAL A 598 2.83 2.61 25.00
C VAL A 598 3.59 1.30 25.13
N ARG A 599 4.91 1.34 24.98
CA ARG A 599 5.77 0.16 25.18
C ARG A 599 5.69 -0.39 26.60
N ALA A 600 5.73 0.50 27.59
CA ALA A 600 5.58 0.10 29.00
C ALA A 600 4.21 -0.56 29.28
N GLU A 601 3.16 -0.13 28.55
CA GLU A 601 1.82 -0.70 28.68
C GLU A 601 1.71 -2.08 27.99
N VAL A 602 2.16 -2.23 26.72
CA VAL A 602 1.82 -3.41 25.90
C VAL A 602 3.01 -4.26 25.48
N ALA A 603 4.21 -3.74 25.38
CA ALA A 603 5.35 -4.49 24.87
C ALA A 603 5.96 -5.40 25.93
N VAL A 604 6.46 -6.56 25.51
CA VAL A 604 7.29 -7.47 26.33
C VAL A 604 8.76 -7.43 25.92
N LEU A 605 9.04 -7.04 24.66
CA LEU A 605 10.37 -6.81 24.12
C LEU A 605 10.57 -5.32 23.87
N ILE A 606 11.42 -4.68 24.68
CA ILE A 606 11.67 -3.24 24.59
C ILE A 606 12.94 -3.01 23.74
N PRO A 607 12.85 -2.25 22.64
CA PRO A 607 14.02 -1.87 21.86
C PRO A 607 14.98 -0.96 22.65
N PRO A 608 16.26 -0.91 22.26
CA PRO A 608 17.23 -0.05 22.93
C PRO A 608 16.87 1.43 22.80
N ALA A 609 17.32 2.26 23.74
CA ALA A 609 17.00 3.69 23.85
C ALA A 609 17.40 4.52 22.62
N PHE A 610 18.33 4.05 21.79
CA PHE A 610 18.67 4.70 20.52
C PHE A 610 17.69 4.41 19.38
N ASN A 611 16.75 3.45 19.54
CA ASN A 611 15.78 3.13 18.50
C ASN A 611 14.91 4.36 18.19
N ARG A 612 14.78 4.68 16.89
CA ARG A 612 14.02 5.82 16.36
C ARG A 612 12.94 5.34 15.39
N PHE A 613 12.20 4.31 15.79
CA PHE A 613 11.12 3.75 14.98
C PHE A 613 10.16 4.80 14.38
N PRO A 614 9.69 5.83 15.12
CA PRO A 614 8.76 6.81 14.55
C PRO A 614 9.32 7.56 13.34
N HIS A 615 10.63 7.80 13.28
CA HIS A 615 11.30 8.52 12.19
C HIS A 615 11.25 7.81 10.84
N SER A 616 10.94 6.52 10.84
CA SER A 616 10.76 5.68 9.65
C SER A 616 9.32 5.15 9.50
N PHE A 617 8.38 5.61 10.34
CA PHE A 617 7.00 5.14 10.30
C PHE A 617 6.17 5.90 9.25
N SER A 618 6.51 5.66 7.98
CA SER A 618 5.89 6.33 6.83
C SER A 618 4.38 6.12 6.73
N HIS A 619 3.84 4.99 7.21
CA HIS A 619 2.39 4.71 7.19
C HIS A 619 1.58 5.88 7.76
N ILE A 620 1.98 6.41 8.93
CA ILE A 620 1.23 7.46 9.62
C ILE A 620 1.71 8.87 9.31
N PHE A 621 2.96 9.07 8.87
CA PHE A 621 3.49 10.41 8.59
C PHE A 621 3.46 10.80 7.11
N SER A 622 3.42 9.83 6.19
CA SER A 622 3.39 10.08 4.74
C SER A 622 2.51 9.13 3.94
N GLY A 623 1.88 8.12 4.56
CA GLY A 623 1.19 7.02 3.89
C GLY A 623 -0.33 6.96 4.05
N GLY A 624 -0.99 7.95 4.65
CA GLY A 624 -2.46 7.97 4.77
C GLY A 624 -3.05 7.17 5.94
N TYR A 625 -2.24 6.50 6.76
CA TYR A 625 -2.69 5.71 7.92
C TYR A 625 -2.69 6.49 9.25
N ALA A 626 -2.67 7.82 9.23
CA ALA A 626 -2.74 8.63 10.45
C ALA A 626 -4.05 8.41 11.19
N ALA A 627 -3.97 8.10 12.48
CA ALA A 627 -5.10 7.62 13.29
C ALA A 627 -5.89 6.51 12.57
N GLY A 628 -5.16 5.63 11.90
CA GLY A 628 -5.72 4.60 11.02
C GLY A 628 -4.91 3.30 10.98
N TYR A 629 -3.75 3.22 11.64
CA TYR A 629 -2.94 2.01 11.62
C TYR A 629 -3.63 0.80 12.27
N TYR A 630 -4.57 1.03 13.17
CA TYR A 630 -5.41 -0.01 13.76
C TYR A 630 -6.21 -0.80 12.72
N SER A 631 -6.41 -0.25 11.52
CA SER A 631 -7.13 -0.86 10.41
C SER A 631 -6.63 -2.26 10.08
N TYR A 632 -5.32 -2.51 10.21
CA TYR A 632 -4.74 -3.84 10.00
C TYR A 632 -5.33 -4.89 10.95
N LYS A 633 -5.44 -4.59 12.24
CA LYS A 633 -6.04 -5.53 13.22
C LYS A 633 -7.56 -5.54 13.17
N TRP A 634 -8.18 -4.42 12.83
CA TRP A 634 -9.63 -4.32 12.65
C TRP A 634 -10.11 -5.16 11.45
N ALA A 635 -9.48 -4.98 10.30
CA ALA A 635 -9.81 -5.72 9.09
C ALA A 635 -9.38 -7.20 9.17
N GLU A 636 -8.39 -7.56 9.98
CA GLU A 636 -7.99 -8.95 10.22
C GLU A 636 -9.12 -9.76 10.89
N VAL A 637 -9.93 -9.13 11.74
CA VAL A 637 -11.16 -9.75 12.28
C VAL A 637 -12.11 -10.08 11.13
N LEU A 638 -12.32 -9.14 10.21
CA LEU A 638 -13.20 -9.33 9.06
C LEU A 638 -12.67 -10.41 8.13
N SER A 639 -11.37 -10.36 7.79
CA SER A 639 -10.75 -11.29 6.85
C SER A 639 -10.70 -12.72 7.36
N ALA A 640 -10.34 -12.91 8.65
CA ALA A 640 -10.31 -14.23 9.26
C ALA A 640 -11.70 -14.87 9.34
N ASP A 641 -12.72 -14.09 9.72
CA ASP A 641 -14.10 -14.58 9.77
C ASP A 641 -14.69 -14.80 8.36
N ALA A 642 -14.35 -13.98 7.37
CA ALA A 642 -14.71 -14.24 5.98
C ALA A 642 -14.07 -15.54 5.46
N TYR A 643 -12.78 -15.76 5.77
CA TYR A 643 -12.07 -16.99 5.37
C TYR A 643 -12.64 -18.24 6.04
N SER A 644 -13.16 -18.14 7.26
CA SER A 644 -13.79 -19.27 7.93
C SER A 644 -14.96 -19.88 7.15
N LEU A 645 -15.63 -19.13 6.27
CA LEU A 645 -16.65 -19.69 5.38
C LEU A 645 -16.04 -20.64 4.33
N PHE A 646 -14.83 -20.39 3.88
CA PHE A 646 -14.09 -21.29 3.01
C PHE A 646 -13.59 -22.52 3.77
N GLU A 647 -13.19 -22.38 5.03
CA GLU A 647 -12.86 -23.54 5.89
C GLU A 647 -14.07 -24.46 6.07
N GLU A 648 -15.29 -23.89 6.23
CA GLU A 648 -16.55 -24.64 6.41
C GLU A 648 -16.99 -25.39 5.13
N HIS A 649 -16.76 -24.80 3.93
CA HIS A 649 -17.31 -25.29 2.66
C HIS A 649 -16.28 -25.81 1.66
N GLY A 650 -14.99 -25.72 1.99
CA GLY A 650 -13.87 -26.08 1.14
C GLY A 650 -13.12 -24.86 0.61
N VAL A 651 -11.81 -24.85 0.84
CA VAL A 651 -10.90 -23.72 0.57
C VAL A 651 -10.90 -23.29 -0.90
N LEU A 652 -11.06 -24.21 -1.84
CA LEU A 652 -11.12 -23.92 -3.28
C LEU A 652 -12.56 -23.97 -3.83
N ASN A 653 -13.56 -23.75 -2.99
CA ASN A 653 -14.96 -23.78 -3.40
C ASN A 653 -15.32 -22.59 -4.29
N PRO A 654 -15.63 -22.79 -5.57
CA PRO A 654 -15.92 -21.69 -6.49
C PRO A 654 -17.23 -20.96 -6.19
N ASP A 655 -18.22 -21.62 -5.54
CA ASP A 655 -19.48 -20.98 -5.20
C ASP A 655 -19.30 -19.97 -4.05
N VAL A 656 -18.46 -20.33 -3.06
CA VAL A 656 -18.08 -19.39 -1.99
C VAL A 656 -17.22 -18.26 -2.56
N GLY A 657 -16.29 -18.57 -3.47
CA GLY A 657 -15.50 -17.59 -4.20
C GLY A 657 -16.36 -16.61 -4.99
N ALA A 658 -17.33 -17.10 -5.74
CA ALA A 658 -18.27 -16.28 -6.49
C ALA A 658 -19.08 -15.35 -5.56
N ARG A 659 -19.51 -15.85 -4.39
CA ARG A 659 -20.21 -15.06 -3.38
C ARG A 659 -19.32 -13.98 -2.77
N PHE A 660 -18.05 -14.29 -2.45
CA PHE A 660 -17.07 -13.31 -1.97
C PHE A 660 -16.84 -12.21 -3.02
N ARG A 661 -16.67 -12.61 -4.28
CA ARG A 661 -16.55 -11.67 -5.38
C ARG A 661 -17.77 -10.76 -5.49
N ALA A 662 -19.00 -11.33 -5.48
CA ALA A 662 -20.23 -10.57 -5.68
C ALA A 662 -20.53 -9.61 -4.50
N GLU A 663 -20.29 -10.03 -3.25
CA GLU A 663 -20.71 -9.28 -2.07
C GLU A 663 -19.62 -8.34 -1.52
N ILE A 664 -18.33 -8.61 -1.81
CA ILE A 664 -17.19 -7.81 -1.34
C ILE A 664 -16.52 -7.10 -2.52
N LEU A 665 -15.87 -7.85 -3.44
CA LEU A 665 -14.99 -7.27 -4.46
C LEU A 665 -15.77 -6.43 -5.49
N ALA A 666 -16.91 -6.93 -5.97
CA ALA A 666 -17.71 -6.27 -7.00
C ALA A 666 -18.40 -5.00 -6.51
N MET A 667 -18.63 -4.89 -5.21
CA MET A 667 -19.38 -3.79 -4.61
C MET A 667 -18.55 -2.51 -4.45
N GLY A 668 -17.22 -2.60 -4.39
CA GLY A 668 -16.36 -1.45 -4.11
C GLY A 668 -16.84 -0.69 -2.87
N GLY A 669 -16.82 0.65 -2.94
CA GLY A 669 -17.33 1.54 -1.90
C GLY A 669 -18.82 1.88 -2.01
N SER A 670 -19.57 1.24 -2.93
CA SER A 670 -21.00 1.56 -3.17
C SER A 670 -21.93 1.11 -2.05
N ARG A 671 -21.45 0.26 -1.15
CA ARG A 671 -22.16 -0.25 0.02
C ARG A 671 -21.20 -0.29 1.20
N ASP A 672 -21.67 0.06 2.40
CA ASP A 672 -20.85 0.05 3.60
C ASP A 672 -20.22 -1.33 3.84
N ALA A 673 -18.96 -1.35 4.30
CA ALA A 673 -18.19 -2.58 4.47
C ALA A 673 -18.85 -3.58 5.42
N MET A 674 -19.48 -3.12 6.52
CA MET A 674 -20.25 -3.98 7.43
C MET A 674 -21.44 -4.64 6.74
N GLN A 675 -22.14 -3.92 5.88
CA GLN A 675 -23.26 -4.46 5.12
C GLN A 675 -22.78 -5.49 4.09
N SER A 676 -21.66 -5.20 3.40
CA SER A 676 -21.03 -6.11 2.45
C SER A 676 -20.55 -7.39 3.14
N PHE A 677 -19.91 -7.28 4.29
CA PHE A 677 -19.50 -8.41 5.11
C PHE A 677 -20.71 -9.26 5.55
N THR A 678 -21.76 -8.61 6.07
CA THR A 678 -22.98 -9.30 6.54
C THR A 678 -23.70 -10.01 5.40
N ALA A 679 -23.76 -9.41 4.21
CA ALA A 679 -24.32 -10.05 3.01
C ALA A 679 -23.52 -11.29 2.59
N PHE A 680 -22.20 -11.23 2.69
CA PHE A 680 -21.32 -12.37 2.42
C PHE A 680 -21.40 -13.43 3.51
N ARG A 681 -21.24 -13.07 4.79
CA ARG A 681 -21.12 -14.05 5.89
C ARG A 681 -22.47 -14.51 6.46
N GLY A 682 -23.52 -13.71 6.29
CA GLY A 682 -24.88 -13.97 6.85
C GLY A 682 -25.05 -13.51 8.30
N ARG A 683 -24.04 -12.90 8.91
CA ARG A 683 -24.03 -12.37 10.28
C ARG A 683 -22.96 -11.29 10.45
N ALA A 684 -22.96 -10.61 11.58
CA ALA A 684 -21.88 -9.71 11.98
C ALA A 684 -20.56 -10.49 12.22
N PRO A 685 -19.39 -9.84 12.09
CA PRO A 685 -18.09 -10.46 12.29
C PRO A 685 -17.89 -10.91 13.74
N SER A 686 -17.08 -11.98 13.91
CA SER A 686 -16.64 -12.51 15.21
C SER A 686 -15.10 -12.52 15.28
N ILE A 687 -14.54 -12.21 16.44
CA ILE A 687 -13.10 -12.27 16.71
C ILE A 687 -12.57 -13.71 16.82
N ASP A 688 -13.43 -14.71 16.96
CA ASP A 688 -13.02 -16.10 17.26
C ASP A 688 -12.13 -16.70 16.18
N ALA A 689 -12.40 -16.40 14.90
CA ALA A 689 -11.57 -16.86 13.79
C ALA A 689 -10.15 -16.26 13.86
N LEU A 690 -10.03 -14.97 14.14
CA LEU A 690 -8.75 -14.29 14.33
C LEU A 690 -7.92 -14.96 15.44
N LEU A 691 -8.51 -15.15 16.61
CA LEU A 691 -7.83 -15.77 17.75
C LEU A 691 -7.36 -17.20 17.43
N ARG A 692 -8.18 -17.98 16.71
CA ARG A 692 -7.83 -19.32 16.27
C ARG A 692 -6.68 -19.29 15.25
N HIS A 693 -6.77 -18.45 14.22
CA HIS A 693 -5.76 -18.35 13.17
C HIS A 693 -4.40 -17.92 13.71
N ASN A 694 -4.38 -17.06 14.72
CA ASN A 694 -3.15 -16.56 15.35
C ASN A 694 -2.68 -17.44 16.55
N GLY A 695 -3.34 -18.59 16.83
CA GLY A 695 -2.96 -19.46 17.93
C GLY A 695 -3.13 -18.82 19.32
N LEU A 696 -3.99 -17.80 19.45
CA LEU A 696 -4.25 -17.05 20.68
C LEU A 696 -5.52 -17.52 21.42
N SER A 697 -6.06 -18.68 21.06
CA SER A 697 -7.19 -19.32 21.76
C SER A 697 -6.69 -20.42 22.70
N GLU A 698 -7.31 -20.57 23.88
CA GLU A 698 -6.95 -21.59 24.87
C GLU A 698 -7.07 -23.04 24.34
N ASN A 699 -7.77 -23.25 23.23
CA ASN A 699 -7.96 -24.55 22.58
C ASN A 699 -7.00 -24.81 21.40
N ALA A 700 -5.97 -23.99 21.20
CA ALA A 700 -5.02 -24.11 20.09
C ALA A 700 -3.74 -24.89 20.48
N ALA A 701 -3.77 -25.69 21.55
CA ALA A 701 -2.66 -26.54 22.02
C ALA A 701 -2.84 -27.99 21.59
#